data_0ff1b6a0936ba608bbcea7681369cca6
#
_entry.id   0ff1b6a0936ba608bbcea7681369cca6
#
_cell.length_a   1.000
_cell.length_b   1.000
_cell.length_c   1.000
_cell.angle_alpha   90.00
_cell.angle_beta   90.00
_cell.angle_gamma   90.00
#
_symmetry.space_group_name_H-M   'P 1'
#
loop_
_entity.id
_entity.type
_entity.pdbx_description
1 polymer ?
#
loop_
_entity_poly.entity_id
_entity_poly.type
_entity_poly.pdbx_seq_one_letter_code
_entity_poly.pdbx_strand_id
1 'polypeptide(L)'
;MEFVYEVAVDAPLAAPLTYSQPVGRIEPIPAGCCVRVPLGNRRAIGYVLGLAPPVNPDAAAFVIKPIAEALTSAPVFPPGLIPFYRWIARYYHHPLGEVLRTALPLSPTSRSTRQVKAKMQETLAPGRALALLLQAQGMNDVTGIAAALEKNAGIVLKKAELKTLGIFLALHCQGSSQPVPRTLINHQYAGAGPRLNRLLELDVLRSASERVYRDPFREAPAFFPAPEQLTVEQEQVLARLLPAVDAAAFAPFLLFGVTGCGKTEVYLRAVRHALEAGKTALVLVPEIALAAQLEAHFHSRFGSQLAVLHSGLGDGERFDQWQTVLSGTAKVVLGARSAVFAPLENLGIVIVDEEHEPAYKQEDGLRYNGRDLAVLRAQMFGCPVLLGSATPSVVSFYHCREKKYTLLTMRKRVAEQPLPTVEIVDLASVKKSRPDLVFSDRLISALAETLEQNKQSLLFVNRRGFSSSMLCRDCGAILQCKHCQVSLTLHRGQRVLLCHYCGYTQHPDTICPTCGSTRMAGMGIGSERIEEEVRQLFPEARVARLDSDTTGNRKHYLATLKAVRLRQIDILIGTQMIAKGLHFPHITLVGVVWADAGLAMPDYKAAERTFSLLAQVTGRAGRGTDPGRVIVQTYQPHHYSVRLSQRHDYEAFFEQEIAARGPLGYPPFSRLVNIRFSGLQEKQVAQAATQVAEFLRSRSQTAHLEILGPSPSPLVKIKDRTRWQLLLKGRSSALLHEVCEALAAEKKTLCPRSVTMSFDVDPENMM
;
A
#
# COMPACT_ATOMS: atom_id res chain seq x y z
N MET A 1 -20.97 -23.78 -33.65
CA MET A 1 -20.05 -24.31 -32.58
C MET A 1 -20.46 -23.69 -31.26
N GLU A 2 -20.68 -24.50 -30.24
CA GLU A 2 -21.03 -23.97 -28.93
C GLU A 2 -19.73 -23.59 -28.23
N PHE A 3 -19.53 -22.30 -27.89
CA PHE A 3 -18.33 -21.85 -27.20
C PHE A 3 -18.35 -22.33 -25.77
N VAL A 4 -17.25 -22.86 -25.30
CA VAL A 4 -17.03 -23.33 -23.92
C VAL A 4 -15.91 -22.51 -23.31
N TYR A 5 -16.12 -22.02 -22.09
CA TYR A 5 -15.22 -21.06 -21.44
C TYR A 5 -14.64 -21.64 -20.16
N GLU A 6 -13.39 -21.33 -19.91
CA GLU A 6 -12.78 -21.46 -18.60
C GLU A 6 -13.07 -20.21 -17.78
N VAL A 7 -13.66 -20.37 -16.59
CA VAL A 7 -14.12 -19.27 -15.74
C VAL A 7 -13.57 -19.41 -14.32
N ALA A 8 -12.86 -18.37 -13.88
CA ALA A 8 -12.45 -18.25 -12.48
C ALA A 8 -13.62 -17.70 -11.66
N VAL A 9 -14.24 -18.58 -10.86
CA VAL A 9 -15.40 -18.22 -10.04
C VAL A 9 -14.95 -17.63 -8.70
N ASP A 10 -15.58 -16.56 -8.23
CA ASP A 10 -15.36 -15.95 -6.90
C ASP A 10 -15.90 -16.88 -5.81
N ALA A 11 -15.15 -17.92 -5.55
CA ALA A 11 -15.41 -18.94 -4.53
C ALA A 11 -14.08 -19.64 -4.19
N PRO A 12 -13.97 -20.30 -3.02
CA PRO A 12 -12.76 -21.03 -2.60
C PRO A 12 -12.62 -22.35 -3.37
N LEU A 13 -12.47 -22.27 -4.69
CA LEU A 13 -12.29 -23.40 -5.59
C LEU A 13 -10.81 -23.56 -5.95
N ALA A 14 -10.34 -24.81 -5.97
CA ALA A 14 -8.95 -25.10 -6.29
C ALA A 14 -8.58 -24.82 -7.76
N ALA A 15 -9.57 -24.96 -8.68
CA ALA A 15 -9.37 -24.75 -10.11
C ALA A 15 -10.53 -23.94 -10.71
N PRO A 16 -10.33 -23.27 -11.84
CA PRO A 16 -11.40 -22.69 -12.65
C PRO A 16 -12.42 -23.75 -13.07
N LEU A 17 -13.64 -23.31 -13.34
CA LEU A 17 -14.70 -24.18 -13.82
C LEU A 17 -15.01 -23.93 -15.30
N THR A 18 -15.59 -24.94 -15.94
CA THR A 18 -15.98 -24.87 -17.35
C THR A 18 -17.47 -24.58 -17.49
N TYR A 19 -17.81 -23.62 -18.37
CA TYR A 19 -19.20 -23.24 -18.66
C TYR A 19 -19.42 -23.06 -20.16
N SER A 20 -20.62 -23.40 -20.65
CA SER A 20 -21.00 -23.12 -22.03
C SER A 20 -21.52 -21.68 -22.21
N GLN A 21 -21.66 -21.25 -23.44
CA GLN A 21 -22.16 -19.94 -23.82
C GLN A 21 -23.59 -19.71 -23.26
N PRO A 22 -23.95 -18.47 -22.92
CA PRO A 22 -25.33 -18.14 -22.55
C PRO A 22 -26.31 -18.46 -23.68
N VAL A 23 -27.46 -18.99 -23.31
CA VAL A 23 -28.51 -19.32 -24.29
C VAL A 23 -28.92 -18.06 -25.05
N GLY A 24 -28.96 -18.16 -26.39
CA GLY A 24 -29.36 -17.06 -27.31
C GLY A 24 -28.25 -16.05 -27.64
N ARG A 25 -27.04 -16.21 -27.14
CA ARG A 25 -25.90 -15.37 -27.53
C ARG A 25 -25.11 -16.03 -28.66
N ILE A 26 -24.82 -15.28 -29.72
CA ILE A 26 -24.08 -15.74 -30.88
C ILE A 26 -22.59 -15.37 -30.78
N GLU A 27 -22.29 -14.16 -30.31
CA GLU A 27 -20.93 -13.67 -30.18
C GLU A 27 -20.19 -14.24 -28.96
N PRO A 28 -18.91 -14.60 -29.11
CA PRO A 28 -18.11 -15.09 -27.99
C PRO A 28 -17.93 -14.02 -26.91
N ILE A 29 -17.81 -14.45 -25.65
CA ILE A 29 -17.48 -13.57 -24.52
C ILE A 29 -15.95 -13.41 -24.48
N PRO A 30 -15.43 -12.18 -24.58
CA PRO A 30 -13.99 -11.96 -24.49
C PRO A 30 -13.39 -12.37 -23.14
N ALA A 31 -12.14 -12.85 -23.16
CA ALA A 31 -11.37 -13.06 -21.94
C ALA A 31 -11.24 -11.76 -21.15
N GLY A 32 -11.30 -11.83 -19.81
CA GLY A 32 -11.31 -10.67 -18.92
C GLY A 32 -12.71 -10.11 -18.63
N CYS A 33 -13.77 -10.60 -19.28
CA CYS A 33 -15.14 -10.21 -18.97
C CYS A 33 -15.64 -10.83 -17.66
N CYS A 34 -16.50 -10.06 -16.96
CA CYS A 34 -17.19 -10.50 -15.76
C CYS A 34 -18.53 -11.17 -16.14
N VAL A 35 -18.80 -12.33 -15.56
CA VAL A 35 -19.98 -13.14 -15.83
C VAL A 35 -20.65 -13.60 -14.54
N ARG A 36 -21.94 -13.93 -14.62
CA ARG A 36 -22.68 -14.60 -13.55
C ARG A 36 -22.88 -16.05 -13.93
N VAL A 37 -22.44 -16.96 -13.06
CA VAL A 37 -22.46 -18.40 -13.32
C VAL A 37 -23.22 -19.17 -12.24
N PRO A 38 -23.87 -20.30 -12.59
CA PRO A 38 -24.46 -21.19 -11.59
C PRO A 38 -23.35 -21.96 -10.84
N LEU A 39 -23.41 -21.95 -9.51
CA LEU A 39 -22.51 -22.69 -8.64
C LEU A 39 -23.31 -23.47 -7.60
N GLY A 40 -23.54 -24.77 -7.82
CA GLY A 40 -24.51 -25.55 -7.06
C GLY A 40 -25.91 -24.97 -7.19
N ASN A 41 -26.53 -24.63 -6.05
CA ASN A 41 -27.87 -24.02 -5.97
C ASN A 41 -27.85 -22.48 -5.91
N ARG A 42 -26.68 -21.85 -6.08
CA ARG A 42 -26.52 -20.39 -6.04
C ARG A 42 -25.91 -19.86 -7.34
N ARG A 43 -26.06 -18.57 -7.55
CA ARG A 43 -25.32 -17.85 -8.61
C ARG A 43 -24.09 -17.19 -7.99
N ALA A 44 -22.97 -17.24 -8.71
CA ALA A 44 -21.71 -16.63 -8.30
C ALA A 44 -21.18 -15.73 -9.43
N ILE A 45 -20.30 -14.80 -9.06
CA ILE A 45 -19.54 -14.01 -10.02
C ILE A 45 -18.35 -14.84 -10.51
N GLY A 46 -18.05 -14.71 -11.78
CA GLY A 46 -16.86 -15.32 -12.40
C GLY A 46 -16.22 -14.40 -13.42
N TYR A 47 -15.00 -14.72 -13.78
CA TYR A 47 -14.22 -14.00 -14.78
C TYR A 47 -13.79 -14.97 -15.88
N VAL A 48 -14.08 -14.64 -17.12
CA VAL A 48 -13.71 -15.46 -18.29
C VAL A 48 -12.19 -15.40 -18.46
N LEU A 49 -11.53 -16.55 -18.46
CA LEU A 49 -10.08 -16.66 -18.67
C LEU A 49 -9.73 -16.93 -20.12
N GLY A 50 -10.68 -17.47 -20.90
CA GLY A 50 -10.51 -17.83 -22.30
C GLY A 50 -11.43 -18.97 -22.70
N LEU A 51 -11.25 -19.47 -23.91
CA LEU A 51 -11.93 -20.68 -24.35
C LEU A 51 -11.32 -21.89 -23.64
N ALA A 52 -12.18 -22.78 -23.15
CA ALA A 52 -11.73 -24.04 -22.58
C ALA A 52 -11.20 -24.98 -23.70
N PRO A 53 -10.24 -25.85 -23.40
CA PRO A 53 -9.86 -26.93 -24.30
C PRO A 53 -11.10 -27.77 -24.69
N PRO A 54 -11.14 -28.36 -25.89
CA PRO A 54 -12.22 -29.24 -26.29
C PRO A 54 -12.41 -30.36 -25.25
N VAL A 55 -13.57 -30.40 -24.64
CA VAL A 55 -13.93 -31.47 -23.71
C VAL A 55 -14.41 -32.65 -24.54
N ASN A 56 -13.77 -33.81 -24.41
CA ASN A 56 -14.25 -35.03 -25.04
C ASN A 56 -15.62 -35.36 -24.47
N PRO A 57 -16.71 -35.38 -25.25
CA PRO A 57 -18.06 -35.62 -24.75
C PRO A 57 -18.19 -36.95 -24.02
N ASP A 58 -17.42 -37.97 -24.44
CA ASP A 58 -17.46 -39.33 -23.85
C ASP A 58 -16.70 -39.48 -22.54
N ALA A 59 -15.82 -38.48 -22.21
CA ALA A 59 -15.06 -38.45 -20.97
C ALA A 59 -15.67 -37.55 -19.89
N ALA A 60 -16.72 -36.76 -20.21
CA ALA A 60 -17.28 -35.79 -19.30
C ALA A 60 -18.25 -36.47 -18.31
N ALA A 61 -17.80 -36.75 -17.08
CA ALA A 61 -18.63 -37.25 -15.97
C ALA A 61 -19.66 -36.21 -15.45
N PHE A 62 -19.80 -35.03 -16.09
CA PHE A 62 -20.67 -33.94 -15.62
C PHE A 62 -21.23 -33.09 -16.75
N VAL A 63 -22.42 -32.53 -16.54
CA VAL A 63 -23.08 -31.62 -17.47
C VAL A 63 -22.48 -30.23 -17.38
N ILE A 64 -21.98 -29.69 -18.50
CA ILE A 64 -21.51 -28.32 -18.59
C ILE A 64 -22.71 -27.38 -18.56
N LYS A 65 -22.80 -26.54 -17.55
CA LYS A 65 -23.89 -25.57 -17.37
C LYS A 65 -23.61 -24.29 -18.19
N PRO A 66 -24.64 -23.63 -18.72
CA PRO A 66 -24.45 -22.34 -19.39
C PRO A 66 -24.13 -21.22 -18.41
N ILE A 67 -23.37 -20.22 -18.85
CA ILE A 67 -23.21 -18.94 -18.18
C ILE A 67 -24.63 -18.31 -18.09
N ALA A 68 -25.03 -17.89 -16.89
CA ALA A 68 -26.36 -17.32 -16.67
C ALA A 68 -26.51 -15.92 -17.28
N GLU A 69 -25.44 -15.10 -17.22
CA GLU A 69 -25.46 -13.72 -17.70
C GLU A 69 -24.03 -13.20 -17.90
N ALA A 70 -23.78 -12.47 -18.99
CA ALA A 70 -22.57 -11.67 -19.15
C ALA A 70 -22.82 -10.29 -18.52
N LEU A 71 -22.11 -9.99 -17.43
CA LEU A 71 -22.27 -8.73 -16.68
C LEU A 71 -21.58 -7.56 -17.34
N THR A 72 -20.56 -7.82 -18.14
CA THR A 72 -19.84 -6.81 -18.91
C THR A 72 -19.70 -7.23 -20.37
N SER A 73 -19.80 -6.28 -21.30
CA SER A 73 -19.57 -6.50 -22.72
C SER A 73 -18.11 -6.38 -23.13
N ALA A 74 -17.30 -5.66 -22.34
CA ALA A 74 -15.88 -5.48 -22.53
C ALA A 74 -15.09 -6.06 -21.33
N PRO A 75 -13.82 -6.43 -21.54
CA PRO A 75 -12.95 -6.90 -20.47
C PRO A 75 -12.81 -5.87 -19.34
N VAL A 76 -12.84 -6.32 -18.07
CA VAL A 76 -12.60 -5.48 -16.89
C VAL A 76 -11.13 -5.43 -16.51
N PHE A 77 -10.32 -6.28 -17.13
CA PHE A 77 -8.87 -6.27 -17.11
C PHE A 77 -8.31 -6.86 -18.42
N PRO A 78 -7.10 -6.46 -18.85
CA PRO A 78 -6.47 -6.98 -20.07
C PRO A 78 -6.20 -8.49 -19.96
N PRO A 79 -6.49 -9.29 -21.01
CA PRO A 79 -6.18 -10.72 -21.03
C PRO A 79 -4.70 -11.04 -20.77
N GLY A 80 -3.79 -10.14 -21.14
CA GLY A 80 -2.35 -10.26 -20.87
C GLY A 80 -1.98 -10.36 -19.40
N LEU A 81 -2.89 -9.99 -18.47
CA LEU A 81 -2.69 -10.16 -17.02
C LEU A 81 -3.12 -11.55 -16.49
N ILE A 82 -3.76 -12.39 -17.27
CA ILE A 82 -4.19 -13.73 -16.82
C ILE A 82 -3.01 -14.59 -16.30
N PRO A 83 -1.86 -14.66 -17.01
CA PRO A 83 -0.68 -15.38 -16.49
C PRO A 83 -0.19 -14.87 -15.13
N PHE A 84 -0.24 -13.54 -14.92
CA PHE A 84 0.12 -12.91 -13.65
C PHE A 84 -0.81 -13.34 -12.51
N TYR A 85 -2.13 -13.32 -12.73
CA TYR A 85 -3.09 -13.78 -11.72
C TYR A 85 -2.99 -15.28 -11.43
N ARG A 86 -2.73 -16.11 -12.45
CA ARG A 86 -2.50 -17.56 -12.25
C ARG A 86 -1.24 -17.82 -11.44
N TRP A 87 -0.16 -17.08 -11.70
CA TRP A 87 1.06 -17.19 -10.92
C TRP A 87 0.82 -16.81 -9.45
N ILE A 88 0.10 -15.72 -9.18
CA ILE A 88 -0.25 -15.29 -7.83
C ILE A 88 -1.07 -16.37 -7.10
N ALA A 89 -2.07 -16.92 -7.75
CA ALA A 89 -2.90 -17.97 -7.18
C ALA A 89 -2.07 -19.20 -6.77
N ARG A 90 -1.15 -19.62 -7.62
CA ARG A 90 -0.25 -20.75 -7.36
C ARG A 90 0.76 -20.43 -6.27
N TYR A 91 1.45 -19.29 -6.35
CA TYR A 91 2.52 -18.93 -5.41
C TYR A 91 1.99 -18.71 -3.99
N TYR A 92 0.86 -18.04 -3.83
CA TYR A 92 0.27 -17.77 -2.52
C TYR A 92 -0.73 -18.86 -2.07
N HIS A 93 -0.86 -19.96 -2.82
CA HIS A 93 -1.82 -21.04 -2.54
C HIS A 93 -3.24 -20.52 -2.28
N HIS A 94 -3.70 -19.64 -3.16
CA HIS A 94 -4.99 -18.96 -3.00
C HIS A 94 -5.90 -19.17 -4.22
N PRO A 95 -7.22 -19.36 -4.04
CA PRO A 95 -8.15 -19.59 -5.15
C PRO A 95 -8.11 -18.44 -6.19
N LEU A 96 -7.99 -18.78 -7.48
CA LEU A 96 -7.83 -17.79 -8.55
C LEU A 96 -9.00 -16.79 -8.63
N GLY A 97 -10.25 -17.24 -8.39
CA GLY A 97 -11.41 -16.34 -8.37
C GLY A 97 -11.33 -15.31 -7.24
N GLU A 98 -10.78 -15.69 -6.07
CA GLU A 98 -10.56 -14.78 -4.94
C GLU A 98 -9.35 -13.85 -5.18
N VAL A 99 -8.35 -14.30 -5.94
CA VAL A 99 -7.25 -13.42 -6.41
C VAL A 99 -7.82 -12.32 -7.30
N LEU A 100 -8.64 -12.65 -8.28
CA LEU A 100 -9.30 -11.68 -9.17
C LEU A 100 -10.22 -10.74 -8.40
N ARG A 101 -11.00 -11.24 -7.43
CA ARG A 101 -11.81 -10.39 -6.54
C ARG A 101 -10.95 -9.38 -5.79
N THR A 102 -9.78 -9.77 -5.32
CA THR A 102 -8.86 -8.89 -4.59
C THR A 102 -8.20 -7.87 -5.51
N ALA A 103 -7.87 -8.27 -6.73
CA ALA A 103 -7.19 -7.44 -7.73
C ALA A 103 -8.10 -6.35 -8.31
N LEU A 104 -9.37 -6.64 -8.51
CA LEU A 104 -10.31 -5.75 -9.19
C LEU A 104 -10.99 -4.79 -8.19
N PRO A 105 -11.06 -3.49 -8.48
CA PRO A 105 -11.53 -2.47 -7.53
C PRO A 105 -13.02 -2.63 -7.18
N LEU A 106 -13.80 -3.28 -8.02
CA LEU A 106 -15.22 -3.50 -7.86
C LEU A 106 -15.61 -4.83 -8.51
N SER A 107 -15.59 -5.87 -7.70
CA SER A 107 -16.31 -7.09 -8.02
C SER A 107 -17.77 -6.91 -7.59
N PRO A 108 -18.77 -7.10 -8.48
CA PRO A 108 -20.14 -7.19 -8.07
C PRO A 108 -20.26 -8.38 -7.10
N THR A 109 -20.28 -8.13 -5.79
CA THR A 109 -20.43 -9.22 -4.83
C THR A 109 -21.83 -9.78 -4.92
N SER A 110 -22.00 -11.06 -4.67
CA SER A 110 -23.32 -11.74 -4.63
C SER A 110 -24.32 -11.11 -3.64
N ARG A 111 -23.84 -10.23 -2.76
CA ARG A 111 -24.60 -9.52 -1.72
C ARG A 111 -24.84 -8.03 -2.03
N SER A 112 -24.12 -7.43 -2.97
CA SER A 112 -24.28 -6.02 -3.33
C SER A 112 -24.89 -5.91 -4.73
N THR A 113 -26.16 -5.54 -4.80
CA THR A 113 -26.86 -5.17 -6.05
C THR A 113 -26.46 -3.80 -6.58
N ARG A 114 -25.63 -3.05 -5.85
CA ARG A 114 -25.12 -1.75 -6.31
C ARG A 114 -23.91 -1.96 -7.21
N GLN A 115 -24.15 -2.10 -8.51
CA GLN A 115 -23.14 -1.80 -9.52
C GLN A 115 -22.77 -0.31 -9.39
N VAL A 116 -21.48 -0.03 -9.24
CA VAL A 116 -21.03 1.35 -9.37
C VAL A 116 -21.26 1.76 -10.81
N LYS A 117 -22.20 2.66 -11.02
CA LYS A 117 -22.50 3.21 -12.35
C LYS A 117 -21.52 4.32 -12.67
N ALA A 118 -21.12 4.38 -13.93
CA ALA A 118 -20.42 5.54 -14.47
C ALA A 118 -21.21 6.80 -14.13
N LYS A 119 -20.52 7.87 -13.74
CA LYS A 119 -21.18 9.16 -13.57
C LYS A 119 -21.44 9.73 -14.96
N MET A 120 -22.70 9.81 -15.33
CA MET A 120 -23.12 10.41 -16.57
C MET A 120 -23.44 11.88 -16.32
N GLN A 121 -22.99 12.75 -17.20
CA GLN A 121 -23.32 14.18 -17.21
C GLN A 121 -24.00 14.52 -18.51
N GLU A 122 -25.08 15.23 -18.42
CA GLU A 122 -25.76 15.78 -19.59
C GLU A 122 -24.94 16.98 -20.11
N THR A 123 -24.43 16.84 -21.34
CA THR A 123 -23.73 17.89 -22.07
C THR A 123 -24.59 18.39 -23.19
N LEU A 124 -24.42 19.66 -23.53
CA LEU A 124 -25.16 20.37 -24.55
C LEU A 124 -24.22 20.74 -25.70
N ALA A 125 -24.65 20.48 -26.89
CA ALA A 125 -23.98 20.86 -28.13
C ALA A 125 -24.93 21.65 -29.04
N PRO A 126 -24.42 22.40 -30.01
CA PRO A 126 -25.28 23.06 -31.01
C PRO A 126 -26.18 22.08 -31.70
N GLY A 127 -27.47 22.37 -31.77
CA GLY A 127 -28.43 21.66 -32.64
C GLY A 127 -28.17 21.96 -34.12
N ARG A 128 -28.88 21.27 -35.01
CA ARG A 128 -28.58 21.32 -36.46
C ARG A 128 -28.61 22.74 -37.00
N ALA A 129 -29.63 23.52 -36.67
CA ALA A 129 -29.79 24.89 -37.15
C ALA A 129 -28.67 25.80 -36.64
N LEU A 130 -28.35 25.70 -35.32
CA LEU A 130 -27.30 26.52 -34.68
C LEU A 130 -25.91 26.12 -35.21
N ALA A 131 -25.65 24.84 -35.41
CA ALA A 131 -24.34 24.37 -35.90
C ALA A 131 -24.02 24.92 -37.29
N LEU A 132 -25.01 24.95 -38.21
CA LEU A 132 -24.87 25.53 -39.55
C LEU A 132 -24.55 27.02 -39.48
N LEU A 133 -25.17 27.77 -38.56
CA LEU A 133 -24.93 29.23 -38.41
C LEU A 133 -23.54 29.52 -37.86
N LEU A 134 -23.07 28.71 -36.89
CA LEU A 134 -21.74 28.84 -36.33
C LEU A 134 -20.63 28.50 -37.34
N GLN A 135 -20.85 27.53 -38.21
CA GLN A 135 -19.90 27.15 -39.27
C GLN A 135 -19.87 28.15 -40.45
N ALA A 136 -21.03 28.63 -40.90
CA ALA A 136 -21.14 29.42 -42.13
C ALA A 136 -20.75 30.90 -41.95
N GLN A 137 -20.89 31.50 -40.77
CA GLN A 137 -20.81 32.93 -40.56
C GLN A 137 -19.82 33.41 -39.50
N GLY A 138 -19.19 32.49 -38.72
CA GLY A 138 -18.32 32.91 -37.61
C GLY A 138 -19.04 33.80 -36.56
N MET A 139 -20.36 33.76 -36.53
CA MET A 139 -21.17 34.60 -35.64
C MET A 139 -21.10 34.12 -34.21
N ASN A 140 -20.55 34.94 -33.34
CA ASN A 140 -20.56 34.76 -31.90
C ASN A 140 -21.56 35.67 -31.19
N ASP A 141 -22.30 36.51 -31.94
CA ASP A 141 -23.29 37.43 -31.39
C ASP A 141 -24.68 36.77 -31.27
N VAL A 142 -25.23 36.77 -30.06
CA VAL A 142 -26.50 36.17 -29.68
C VAL A 142 -27.67 36.78 -30.49
N THR A 143 -27.63 38.10 -30.74
CA THR A 143 -28.68 38.82 -31.42
C THR A 143 -28.69 38.49 -32.91
N GLY A 144 -27.53 38.42 -33.53
CA GLY A 144 -27.40 37.98 -34.93
C GLY A 144 -27.82 36.53 -35.13
N ILE A 145 -27.44 35.63 -34.23
CA ILE A 145 -27.86 34.24 -34.24
C ILE A 145 -29.38 34.09 -34.10
N ALA A 146 -29.99 34.87 -33.18
CA ALA A 146 -31.44 34.85 -33.00
C ALA A 146 -32.20 35.28 -34.26
N ALA A 147 -31.77 36.38 -34.90
CA ALA A 147 -32.37 36.83 -36.15
C ALA A 147 -32.19 35.83 -37.28
N ALA A 148 -31.05 35.16 -37.37
CA ALA A 148 -30.79 34.11 -38.32
C ALA A 148 -31.63 32.84 -38.08
N LEU A 149 -31.85 32.45 -36.82
CA LEU A 149 -32.74 31.34 -36.45
C LEU A 149 -34.19 31.61 -36.81
N GLU A 150 -34.65 32.85 -36.58
CA GLU A 150 -35.99 33.28 -36.98
C GLU A 150 -36.16 33.26 -38.49
N LYS A 151 -35.21 33.85 -39.23
CA LYS A 151 -35.26 33.91 -40.68
C LYS A 151 -35.14 32.59 -41.39
N ASN A 152 -34.21 31.73 -40.95
CA ASN A 152 -33.85 30.49 -41.66
C ASN A 152 -34.59 29.24 -41.19
N ALA A 153 -35.07 29.27 -39.90
CA ALA A 153 -35.72 28.11 -39.29
C ALA A 153 -37.09 28.42 -38.67
N GLY A 154 -37.54 29.70 -38.71
CA GLY A 154 -38.81 30.10 -38.12
C GLY A 154 -38.83 30.00 -36.58
N ILE A 155 -37.67 29.98 -35.94
CA ILE A 155 -37.55 29.80 -34.51
C ILE A 155 -37.44 31.18 -33.83
N VAL A 156 -38.49 31.58 -33.10
CA VAL A 156 -38.52 32.83 -32.31
C VAL A 156 -38.18 32.51 -30.85
N LEU A 157 -37.09 33.11 -30.33
CA LEU A 157 -36.60 32.92 -28.96
C LEU A 157 -37.03 34.11 -28.06
N LYS A 158 -37.51 33.78 -26.85
CA LYS A 158 -37.86 34.81 -25.83
C LYS A 158 -36.60 35.31 -25.14
N LYS A 159 -36.68 36.52 -24.53
CA LYS A 159 -35.55 37.19 -23.85
C LYS A 159 -34.79 36.30 -22.87
N ALA A 160 -35.50 35.43 -22.12
CA ALA A 160 -34.86 34.49 -21.18
C ALA A 160 -34.15 33.32 -21.88
N GLU A 161 -34.64 32.86 -23.02
CA GLU A 161 -34.02 31.81 -23.87
C GLU A 161 -32.76 32.38 -24.55
N LEU A 162 -32.82 33.61 -25.04
CA LEU A 162 -31.65 34.35 -25.57
C LEU A 162 -30.54 34.50 -24.54
N LYS A 163 -30.89 34.85 -23.29
CA LYS A 163 -29.91 34.91 -22.18
C LYS A 163 -29.25 33.56 -21.96
N THR A 164 -30.05 32.47 -21.95
CA THR A 164 -29.54 31.11 -21.76
C THR A 164 -28.66 30.64 -22.92
N LEU A 165 -29.05 30.95 -24.17
CA LEU A 165 -28.26 30.68 -25.36
C LEU A 165 -26.95 31.46 -25.36
N GLY A 166 -26.95 32.72 -24.90
CA GLY A 166 -25.75 33.54 -24.76
C GLY A 166 -24.73 32.97 -23.77
N ILE A 167 -25.21 32.47 -22.63
CA ILE A 167 -24.35 31.75 -21.68
C ILE A 167 -23.76 30.48 -22.29
N PHE A 168 -24.59 29.69 -23.00
CA PHE A 168 -24.12 28.51 -23.69
C PHE A 168 -23.03 28.83 -24.73
N LEU A 169 -23.27 29.86 -25.59
CA LEU A 169 -22.31 30.28 -26.61
C LEU A 169 -20.99 30.75 -26.02
N ALA A 170 -21.06 31.58 -24.96
CA ALA A 170 -19.86 32.04 -24.27
C ALA A 170 -19.02 30.87 -23.74
N LEU A 171 -19.64 29.89 -23.14
CA LEU A 171 -18.95 28.72 -22.63
C LEU A 171 -18.43 27.80 -23.74
N HIS A 172 -19.22 27.64 -24.83
CA HIS A 172 -18.87 26.82 -25.99
C HIS A 172 -17.66 27.38 -26.75
N CYS A 173 -17.62 28.67 -26.94
CA CYS A 173 -16.51 29.37 -27.63
C CYS A 173 -15.23 29.40 -26.78
N GLN A 174 -15.34 29.59 -25.46
CA GLN A 174 -14.18 29.52 -24.55
C GLN A 174 -13.57 28.12 -24.50
N GLY A 175 -14.36 27.07 -24.65
CA GLY A 175 -13.95 25.66 -24.60
C GLY A 175 -13.54 25.05 -25.95
N SER A 176 -13.08 25.81 -26.90
CA SER A 176 -12.68 25.30 -28.24
C SER A 176 -13.76 24.46 -28.95
N SER A 177 -15.01 24.89 -28.86
CA SER A 177 -16.20 24.24 -29.46
C SER A 177 -16.55 22.85 -28.88
N GLN A 178 -16.15 22.58 -27.65
CA GLN A 178 -16.54 21.35 -26.94
C GLN A 178 -17.98 21.40 -26.41
N PRO A 179 -18.64 20.24 -26.20
CA PRO A 179 -19.94 20.18 -25.56
C PRO A 179 -19.92 20.80 -24.15
N VAL A 180 -20.92 21.59 -23.80
CA VAL A 180 -21.00 22.34 -22.54
C VAL A 180 -21.83 21.56 -21.52
N PRO A 181 -21.30 21.26 -20.31
CA PRO A 181 -22.07 20.65 -19.26
C PRO A 181 -23.29 21.47 -18.86
N ARG A 182 -24.48 20.87 -18.83
CA ARG A 182 -25.73 21.51 -18.43
C ARG A 182 -25.66 22.14 -17.03
N THR A 183 -24.90 21.50 -16.14
CA THR A 183 -24.68 21.97 -14.77
C THR A 183 -23.96 23.33 -14.69
N LEU A 184 -23.02 23.61 -15.62
CA LEU A 184 -22.31 24.89 -15.68
C LEU A 184 -23.25 26.03 -16.04
N ILE A 185 -24.17 25.83 -17.00
CA ILE A 185 -25.15 26.84 -17.38
C ILE A 185 -26.13 27.09 -16.22
N ASN A 186 -26.60 26.01 -15.57
CA ASN A 186 -27.49 26.12 -14.41
C ASN A 186 -26.83 26.85 -13.23
N HIS A 187 -25.52 26.72 -13.06
CA HIS A 187 -24.77 27.44 -12.02
C HIS A 187 -24.66 28.95 -12.31
N GLN A 188 -24.49 29.33 -13.58
CA GLN A 188 -24.41 30.72 -13.96
C GLN A 188 -25.78 31.41 -14.01
N TYR A 189 -26.86 30.63 -14.24
CA TYR A 189 -28.23 31.13 -14.31
C TYR A 189 -29.22 30.15 -13.71
N ALA A 190 -29.65 30.37 -12.49
CA ALA A 190 -30.56 29.50 -11.73
C ALA A 190 -31.89 29.21 -12.46
N GLY A 191 -32.33 30.12 -13.36
CA GLY A 191 -33.52 29.94 -14.19
C GLY A 191 -33.31 29.21 -15.51
N ALA A 192 -32.10 28.70 -15.82
CA ALA A 192 -31.77 28.12 -17.12
C ALA A 192 -32.52 26.81 -17.44
N GLY A 193 -32.82 25.97 -16.44
CA GLY A 193 -33.36 24.61 -16.66
C GLY A 193 -34.56 24.53 -17.61
N PRO A 194 -35.69 25.22 -17.36
CA PRO A 194 -36.84 25.21 -18.27
C PRO A 194 -36.53 25.79 -19.66
N ARG A 195 -35.61 26.76 -19.74
CA ARG A 195 -35.20 27.39 -21.00
C ARG A 195 -34.32 26.48 -21.84
N LEU A 196 -33.43 25.74 -21.19
CA LEU A 196 -32.64 24.70 -21.85
C LEU A 196 -33.54 23.61 -22.44
N ASN A 197 -34.55 23.15 -21.71
CA ASN A 197 -35.50 22.18 -22.22
C ASN A 197 -36.21 22.71 -23.48
N ARG A 198 -36.60 23.99 -23.49
CA ARG A 198 -37.21 24.60 -24.66
C ARG A 198 -36.27 24.73 -25.84
N LEU A 199 -34.99 25.05 -25.62
CA LEU A 199 -33.96 25.10 -26.67
C LEU A 199 -33.66 23.71 -27.25
N LEU A 200 -33.79 22.65 -26.44
CA LEU A 200 -33.70 21.25 -26.84
C LEU A 200 -34.92 20.84 -27.72
N GLU A 201 -36.13 21.18 -27.27
CA GLU A 201 -37.36 20.92 -28.03
C GLU A 201 -37.35 21.59 -29.41
N LEU A 202 -36.73 22.78 -29.54
CA LEU A 202 -36.60 23.54 -30.76
C LEU A 202 -35.41 23.08 -31.64
N ASP A 203 -34.69 22.04 -31.27
CA ASP A 203 -33.45 21.57 -31.91
C ASP A 203 -32.38 22.69 -32.11
N VAL A 204 -32.45 23.74 -31.27
CA VAL A 204 -31.40 24.76 -31.19
C VAL A 204 -30.18 24.22 -30.46
N LEU A 205 -30.42 23.41 -29.44
CA LEU A 205 -29.39 22.64 -28.71
C LEU A 205 -29.72 21.16 -28.80
N ARG A 206 -28.70 20.34 -28.68
CA ARG A 206 -28.80 18.88 -28.52
C ARG A 206 -28.17 18.47 -27.22
N SER A 207 -28.79 17.55 -26.50
CA SER A 207 -28.21 16.92 -25.37
C SER A 207 -27.53 15.60 -25.73
N ALA A 208 -26.37 15.36 -25.13
CA ALA A 208 -25.71 14.08 -25.11
C ALA A 208 -25.42 13.70 -23.65
N SER A 209 -25.42 12.41 -23.37
CA SER A 209 -25.02 11.91 -22.07
C SER A 209 -23.59 11.44 -22.16
N GLU A 210 -22.67 12.21 -21.59
CA GLU A 210 -21.27 11.90 -21.60
C GLU A 210 -20.82 11.35 -20.25
N ARG A 211 -19.89 10.42 -20.30
CA ARG A 211 -19.27 9.90 -19.08
C ARG A 211 -18.30 10.91 -18.53
N VAL A 212 -18.48 11.26 -17.25
CA VAL A 212 -17.57 12.12 -16.51
C VAL A 212 -16.87 11.30 -15.43
N TYR A 213 -15.55 11.32 -15.46
CA TYR A 213 -14.74 10.71 -14.43
C TYR A 213 -14.70 11.61 -13.20
N ARG A 214 -14.90 10.99 -12.01
CA ARG A 214 -14.80 11.72 -10.73
C ARG A 214 -13.34 12.07 -10.51
N ASP A 215 -13.09 13.35 -10.20
CA ASP A 215 -11.75 13.82 -9.87
C ASP A 215 -11.37 13.32 -8.47
N PRO A 216 -10.28 12.56 -8.32
CA PRO A 216 -9.76 12.13 -7.04
C PRO A 216 -9.14 13.31 -6.25
N PHE A 217 -8.73 14.37 -6.93
CA PHE A 217 -8.16 15.59 -6.36
C PHE A 217 -9.27 16.61 -6.10
N ARG A 218 -9.91 16.55 -4.94
CA ARG A 218 -11.04 17.42 -4.59
C ARG A 218 -10.70 18.91 -4.61
N GLU A 219 -9.42 19.25 -4.40
CA GLU A 219 -8.84 20.59 -4.52
C GLU A 219 -7.64 20.46 -5.47
N ALA A 220 -7.39 21.49 -6.28
CA ALA A 220 -6.23 21.48 -7.17
C ALA A 220 -4.95 21.26 -6.34
N PRO A 221 -4.18 20.19 -6.62
CA PRO A 221 -2.97 19.93 -5.87
C PRO A 221 -1.96 21.06 -6.08
N ALA A 222 -1.11 21.29 -5.06
CA ALA A 222 -0.06 22.29 -5.15
C ALA A 222 0.84 22.04 -6.38
N PHE A 223 1.18 23.08 -7.11
CA PHE A 223 2.07 22.98 -8.26
C PHE A 223 3.52 22.90 -7.81
N PHE A 224 4.23 21.88 -8.29
CA PHE A 224 5.64 21.67 -8.05
C PHE A 224 6.39 21.65 -9.40
N PRO A 225 7.12 22.76 -9.74
CA PRO A 225 7.88 22.83 -10.98
C PRO A 225 9.04 21.80 -10.99
N ALA A 226 9.51 21.48 -12.19
CA ALA A 226 10.72 20.70 -12.34
C ALA A 226 11.93 21.51 -11.84
N PRO A 227 12.87 20.92 -11.12
CA PRO A 227 14.15 21.60 -10.88
C PRO A 227 14.86 21.83 -12.22
N GLU A 228 15.49 22.99 -12.35
CA GLU A 228 16.23 23.36 -13.58
C GLU A 228 17.44 22.46 -13.78
N GLN A 229 18.12 22.10 -12.69
CA GLN A 229 19.32 21.27 -12.70
C GLN A 229 19.14 20.05 -11.79
N LEU A 230 19.69 18.95 -12.22
CA LEU A 230 19.82 17.74 -11.42
C LEU A 230 21.15 17.77 -10.65
N THR A 231 21.19 17.03 -9.55
CA THR A 231 22.47 16.77 -8.88
C THR A 231 23.28 15.74 -9.67
N VAL A 232 24.60 15.79 -9.52
CA VAL A 232 25.52 14.83 -10.19
C VAL A 232 25.12 13.37 -9.92
N GLU A 233 24.70 13.06 -8.67
CA GLU A 233 24.27 11.70 -8.32
C GLU A 233 22.95 11.32 -9.02
N GLN A 234 22.02 12.25 -9.18
CA GLN A 234 20.77 12.01 -9.92
C GLN A 234 21.04 11.74 -11.40
N GLU A 235 21.94 12.51 -12.02
CA GLU A 235 22.36 12.29 -13.41
C GLU A 235 23.02 10.93 -13.60
N GLN A 236 23.94 10.54 -12.70
CA GLN A 236 24.60 9.24 -12.73
C GLN A 236 23.61 8.07 -12.58
N VAL A 237 22.61 8.21 -11.71
CA VAL A 237 21.55 7.20 -11.54
C VAL A 237 20.71 7.09 -12.80
N LEU A 238 20.27 8.21 -13.39
CA LEU A 238 19.48 8.23 -14.62
C LEU A 238 20.27 7.67 -15.81
N ALA A 239 21.54 8.02 -15.94
CA ALA A 239 22.41 7.49 -16.99
C ALA A 239 22.53 5.95 -16.98
N ARG A 240 22.36 5.32 -15.81
CA ARG A 240 22.34 3.85 -15.68
C ARG A 240 20.96 3.23 -15.85
N LEU A 241 19.91 3.96 -15.45
CA LEU A 241 18.54 3.46 -15.44
C LEU A 241 17.86 3.57 -16.82
N LEU A 242 17.98 4.72 -17.50
CA LEU A 242 17.24 5.01 -18.72
C LEU A 242 17.56 4.05 -19.88
N PRO A 243 18.80 3.61 -20.10
CA PRO A 243 19.09 2.60 -21.14
C PRO A 243 18.35 1.28 -20.94
N ALA A 244 18.03 0.90 -19.70
CA ALA A 244 17.23 -0.29 -19.42
C ALA A 244 15.74 -0.10 -19.79
N VAL A 245 15.23 1.13 -19.69
CA VAL A 245 13.88 1.47 -20.18
C VAL A 245 13.80 1.35 -21.69
N ASP A 246 14.84 1.83 -22.40
CA ASP A 246 14.92 1.80 -23.86
C ASP A 246 15.08 0.37 -24.39
N ALA A 247 15.89 -0.44 -23.68
CA ALA A 247 16.14 -1.84 -24.05
C ALA A 247 14.91 -2.75 -23.92
N ALA A 248 13.82 -2.30 -23.24
CA ALA A 248 12.62 -3.08 -22.95
C ALA A 248 12.95 -4.49 -22.38
N ALA A 249 13.91 -4.53 -21.43
CA ALA A 249 14.36 -5.76 -20.80
C ALA A 249 14.20 -5.70 -19.29
N PHE A 250 13.96 -6.86 -18.67
CA PHE A 250 13.90 -6.94 -17.22
C PHE A 250 15.26 -6.64 -16.61
N ALA A 251 15.32 -5.60 -15.81
CA ALA A 251 16.49 -5.19 -15.05
C ALA A 251 16.06 -4.67 -13.66
N PRO A 252 16.37 -5.41 -12.59
CA PRO A 252 16.07 -4.96 -11.24
C PRO A 252 17.17 -4.05 -10.69
N PHE A 253 16.75 -2.86 -10.24
CA PHE A 253 17.61 -1.85 -9.62
C PHE A 253 17.17 -1.61 -8.17
N LEU A 254 18.15 -1.42 -7.29
CA LEU A 254 17.95 -0.91 -5.94
C LEU A 254 18.56 0.49 -5.84
N LEU A 255 17.74 1.51 -5.63
CA LEU A 255 18.18 2.88 -5.39
C LEU A 255 18.31 3.12 -3.88
N PHE A 256 19.53 3.00 -3.39
CA PHE A 256 19.89 3.35 -2.03
C PHE A 256 20.23 4.84 -1.95
N GLY A 257 19.32 5.62 -1.39
CA GLY A 257 19.47 7.07 -1.30
C GLY A 257 19.06 7.62 0.05
N VAL A 258 19.94 8.42 0.67
CA VAL A 258 19.65 9.05 1.97
C VAL A 258 18.35 9.86 1.94
N THR A 259 17.75 10.09 3.09
CA THR A 259 16.53 10.90 3.18
C THR A 259 16.81 12.33 2.71
N GLY A 260 16.03 12.81 1.72
CA GLY A 260 16.20 14.15 1.16
C GLY A 260 17.22 14.26 0.02
N CYS A 261 17.73 13.14 -0.53
CA CYS A 261 18.61 13.16 -1.70
C CYS A 261 17.88 13.39 -3.04
N GLY A 262 16.55 13.47 -3.04
CA GLY A 262 15.77 13.73 -4.25
C GLY A 262 15.44 12.51 -5.11
N LYS A 263 15.22 11.33 -4.51
CA LYS A 263 14.76 10.11 -5.20
C LYS A 263 13.51 10.35 -6.06
N THR A 264 12.58 11.18 -5.57
CA THR A 264 11.35 11.51 -6.28
C THR A 264 11.59 12.12 -7.66
N GLU A 265 12.61 12.99 -7.82
CA GLU A 265 12.92 13.58 -9.12
C GLU A 265 13.47 12.51 -10.10
N VAL A 266 14.25 11.55 -9.61
CA VAL A 266 14.70 10.40 -10.41
C VAL A 266 13.48 9.61 -10.91
N TYR A 267 12.49 9.35 -10.04
CA TYR A 267 11.25 8.65 -10.43
C TYR A 267 10.49 9.42 -11.52
N LEU A 268 10.29 10.73 -11.32
CA LEU A 268 9.56 11.58 -12.27
C LEU A 268 10.23 11.63 -13.65
N ARG A 269 11.58 11.72 -13.68
CA ARG A 269 12.35 11.70 -14.94
C ARG A 269 12.28 10.34 -15.63
N ALA A 270 12.42 9.25 -14.87
CA ALA A 270 12.32 7.90 -15.43
C ALA A 270 10.91 7.59 -16.00
N VAL A 271 9.86 8.01 -15.29
CA VAL A 271 8.48 7.90 -15.78
C VAL A 271 8.28 8.73 -17.06
N ARG A 272 8.76 9.97 -17.10
CA ARG A 272 8.67 10.81 -18.30
C ARG A 272 9.33 10.15 -19.50
N HIS A 273 10.55 9.64 -19.33
CA HIS A 273 11.29 8.95 -20.37
C HIS A 273 10.51 7.72 -20.91
N ALA A 274 9.89 6.92 -20.02
CA ALA A 274 9.05 5.81 -20.43
C ALA A 274 7.83 6.26 -21.25
N LEU A 275 7.20 7.39 -20.88
CA LEU A 275 6.06 7.96 -21.61
C LEU A 275 6.48 8.49 -22.99
N GLU A 276 7.63 9.12 -23.11
CA GLU A 276 8.21 9.61 -24.37
C GLU A 276 8.53 8.45 -25.31
N ALA A 277 8.90 7.28 -24.78
CA ALA A 277 9.05 6.03 -25.52
C ALA A 277 7.70 5.33 -25.84
N GLY A 278 6.55 5.99 -25.59
CA GLY A 278 5.21 5.44 -25.87
C GLY A 278 4.77 4.34 -24.89
N LYS A 279 5.47 4.14 -23.79
CA LYS A 279 5.19 3.11 -22.78
C LYS A 279 4.40 3.67 -21.59
N THR A 280 4.00 2.78 -20.67
CA THR A 280 3.28 3.13 -19.44
C THR A 280 4.16 2.95 -18.21
N ALA A 281 3.75 3.53 -17.08
CA ALA A 281 4.52 3.45 -15.84
C ALA A 281 3.64 3.10 -14.64
N LEU A 282 4.16 2.24 -13.77
CA LEU A 282 3.55 1.88 -12.49
C LEU A 282 4.44 2.35 -11.34
N VAL A 283 3.87 3.12 -10.42
CA VAL A 283 4.57 3.63 -9.23
C VAL A 283 3.82 3.20 -7.98
N LEU A 284 4.48 2.44 -7.13
CA LEU A 284 3.94 1.99 -5.86
C LEU A 284 4.51 2.80 -4.71
N VAL A 285 3.63 3.17 -3.76
CA VAL A 285 3.97 3.88 -2.53
C VAL A 285 3.37 3.16 -1.33
N PRO A 286 4.00 3.17 -0.12
CA PRO A 286 3.58 2.30 0.97
C PRO A 286 2.26 2.69 1.63
N GLU A 287 1.94 3.97 1.71
CA GLU A 287 0.75 4.46 2.44
C GLU A 287 0.08 5.67 1.78
N ILE A 288 -1.24 5.80 2.02
CA ILE A 288 -2.11 6.86 1.49
C ILE A 288 -1.69 8.26 1.99
N ALA A 289 -1.17 8.36 3.21
CA ALA A 289 -0.78 9.65 3.80
C ALA A 289 0.48 10.25 3.13
N LEU A 290 1.39 9.37 2.68
CA LEU A 290 2.56 9.73 1.87
C LEU A 290 2.17 10.10 0.44
N ALA A 291 1.06 9.53 -0.05
CA ALA A 291 0.59 9.74 -1.39
C ALA A 291 0.30 11.21 -1.69
N ALA A 292 -0.30 12.00 -0.77
CA ALA A 292 -0.76 13.36 -1.07
C ALA A 292 0.34 14.31 -1.58
N GLN A 293 1.55 14.26 -1.02
CA GLN A 293 2.65 15.10 -1.51
C GLN A 293 3.22 14.55 -2.83
N LEU A 294 3.40 13.23 -2.90
CA LEU A 294 3.88 12.57 -4.11
C LEU A 294 2.84 12.67 -5.24
N GLU A 295 1.56 12.51 -4.92
CA GLU A 295 0.44 12.75 -5.83
C GLU A 295 0.50 14.15 -6.45
N ALA A 296 0.74 15.19 -5.64
CA ALA A 296 0.87 16.56 -6.13
C ALA A 296 2.07 16.73 -7.07
N HIS A 297 3.23 16.13 -6.77
CA HIS A 297 4.38 16.14 -7.67
C HIS A 297 4.09 15.43 -9.00
N PHE A 298 3.47 14.25 -8.95
CA PHE A 298 3.11 13.49 -10.16
C PHE A 298 2.02 14.20 -10.95
N HIS A 299 0.99 14.73 -10.29
CA HIS A 299 -0.06 15.49 -10.96
C HIS A 299 0.50 16.73 -11.67
N SER A 300 1.43 17.47 -11.04
CA SER A 300 2.06 18.65 -11.65
C SER A 300 2.85 18.32 -12.93
N ARG A 301 3.33 17.07 -13.06
CA ARG A 301 4.15 16.63 -14.19
C ARG A 301 3.38 15.92 -15.29
N PHE A 302 2.33 15.17 -14.94
CA PHE A 302 1.64 14.26 -15.85
C PHE A 302 0.15 14.59 -16.06
N GLY A 303 -0.44 15.46 -15.23
CA GLY A 303 -1.81 15.94 -15.40
C GLY A 303 -2.83 14.81 -15.58
N SER A 304 -3.59 14.85 -16.66
CA SER A 304 -4.64 13.87 -17.00
C SER A 304 -4.11 12.47 -17.35
N GLN A 305 -2.81 12.31 -17.63
CA GLN A 305 -2.20 11.00 -17.85
C GLN A 305 -1.95 10.22 -16.56
N LEU A 306 -2.18 10.82 -15.38
CA LEU A 306 -2.02 10.18 -14.08
C LEU A 306 -3.34 9.60 -13.58
N ALA A 307 -3.34 8.33 -13.21
CA ALA A 307 -4.38 7.71 -12.39
C ALA A 307 -3.85 7.39 -10.99
N VAL A 308 -4.69 7.60 -9.97
CA VAL A 308 -4.35 7.34 -8.57
C VAL A 308 -5.20 6.19 -8.04
N LEU A 309 -4.56 5.17 -7.42
CA LEU A 309 -5.25 3.97 -6.93
C LEU A 309 -4.86 3.66 -5.47
N HIS A 310 -5.75 3.96 -4.52
CA HIS A 310 -5.57 3.64 -3.10
C HIS A 310 -6.89 3.44 -2.37
N SER A 311 -6.86 2.89 -1.16
CA SER A 311 -8.04 2.58 -0.33
C SER A 311 -8.78 3.81 0.21
N GLY A 312 -8.17 5.00 0.17
CA GLY A 312 -8.80 6.26 0.60
C GLY A 312 -9.75 6.87 -0.44
N LEU A 313 -9.77 6.34 -1.66
CA LEU A 313 -10.73 6.73 -2.70
C LEU A 313 -12.10 6.10 -2.43
N GLY A 314 -13.16 6.83 -2.74
CA GLY A 314 -14.50 6.27 -2.79
C GLY A 314 -14.63 5.21 -3.91
N ASP A 315 -15.60 4.30 -3.78
CA ASP A 315 -15.78 3.23 -4.77
C ASP A 315 -15.98 3.75 -6.20
N GLY A 316 -16.72 4.88 -6.35
CA GLY A 316 -16.92 5.51 -7.64
C GLY A 316 -15.66 6.12 -8.22
N GLU A 317 -14.85 6.79 -7.38
CA GLU A 317 -13.57 7.37 -7.79
C GLU A 317 -12.60 6.26 -8.23
N ARG A 318 -12.51 5.18 -7.45
CA ARG A 318 -11.65 4.03 -7.77
C ARG A 318 -12.06 3.34 -9.07
N PHE A 319 -13.35 3.18 -9.31
CA PHE A 319 -13.87 2.66 -10.56
C PHE A 319 -13.51 3.56 -11.74
N ASP A 320 -13.68 4.87 -11.59
CA ASP A 320 -13.38 5.82 -12.65
C ASP A 320 -11.88 5.86 -12.97
N GLN A 321 -11.01 5.87 -11.93
CA GLN A 321 -9.56 5.78 -12.13
C GLN A 321 -9.13 4.48 -12.83
N TRP A 322 -9.71 3.34 -12.46
CA TRP A 322 -9.48 2.08 -13.15
C TRP A 322 -9.85 2.14 -14.63
N GLN A 323 -10.97 2.78 -14.94
CA GLN A 323 -11.44 2.92 -16.30
C GLN A 323 -10.59 3.87 -17.16
N THR A 324 -10.01 4.93 -16.56
CA THR A 324 -9.08 5.80 -17.28
C THR A 324 -7.79 5.07 -17.67
N VAL A 325 -7.35 4.11 -16.85
CA VAL A 325 -6.22 3.24 -17.19
C VAL A 325 -6.61 2.25 -18.29
N LEU A 326 -7.77 1.61 -18.17
CA LEU A 326 -8.24 0.60 -19.12
C LEU A 326 -8.48 1.19 -20.53
N SER A 327 -8.94 2.45 -20.60
CA SER A 327 -9.11 3.18 -21.85
C SER A 327 -7.80 3.71 -22.46
N GLY A 328 -6.67 3.58 -21.76
CA GLY A 328 -5.38 4.14 -22.18
C GLY A 328 -5.25 5.66 -22.04
N THR A 329 -6.25 6.34 -21.44
CA THR A 329 -6.19 7.78 -21.16
C THR A 329 -5.13 8.06 -20.11
N ALA A 330 -5.11 7.31 -19.01
CA ALA A 330 -4.06 7.36 -18.02
C ALA A 330 -2.96 6.34 -18.36
N LYS A 331 -1.74 6.83 -18.47
CA LYS A 331 -0.53 6.06 -18.79
C LYS A 331 0.39 5.86 -17.59
N VAL A 332 0.19 6.64 -16.54
CA VAL A 332 0.92 6.55 -15.28
C VAL A 332 -0.07 6.15 -14.18
N VAL A 333 0.26 5.12 -13.43
CA VAL A 333 -0.49 4.74 -12.24
C VAL A 333 0.39 4.96 -11.02
N LEU A 334 -0.09 5.81 -10.11
CA LEU A 334 0.48 5.99 -8.78
C LEU A 334 -0.48 5.38 -7.75
N GLY A 335 0.01 4.56 -6.85
CA GLY A 335 -0.90 4.05 -5.85
C GLY A 335 -0.26 3.20 -4.77
N ALA A 336 -1.09 2.81 -3.80
CA ALA A 336 -0.68 1.93 -2.73
C ALA A 336 -0.49 0.48 -3.24
N ARG A 337 -0.16 -0.42 -2.35
CA ARG A 337 0.06 -1.85 -2.62
C ARG A 337 -0.85 -2.47 -3.69
N SER A 338 -2.15 -2.19 -3.64
CA SER A 338 -3.13 -2.76 -4.58
C SER A 338 -3.01 -2.22 -6.01
N ALA A 339 -2.31 -1.10 -6.22
CA ALA A 339 -2.08 -0.59 -7.57
C ALA A 339 -1.19 -1.51 -8.42
N VAL A 340 -0.53 -2.50 -7.82
CA VAL A 340 0.19 -3.56 -8.56
C VAL A 340 -0.70 -4.33 -9.51
N PHE A 341 -2.01 -4.33 -9.30
CA PHE A 341 -3.01 -4.97 -10.18
C PHE A 341 -3.56 -4.05 -11.26
N ALA A 342 -3.18 -2.78 -11.31
CA ALA A 342 -3.69 -1.82 -12.30
C ALA A 342 -3.63 -2.37 -13.73
N PRO A 343 -4.64 -2.12 -14.58
CA PRO A 343 -4.76 -2.74 -15.89
C PRO A 343 -3.86 -2.05 -16.95
N LEU A 344 -2.61 -1.78 -16.60
CA LEU A 344 -1.60 -1.23 -17.50
C LEU A 344 -1.06 -2.32 -18.43
N GLU A 345 -1.03 -2.01 -19.69
CA GLU A 345 -0.32 -2.74 -20.75
C GLU A 345 0.92 -1.96 -21.18
N ASN A 346 1.84 -2.59 -21.87
CA ASN A 346 3.06 -1.97 -22.41
C ASN A 346 3.89 -1.21 -21.35
N LEU A 347 4.15 -1.85 -20.21
CA LEU A 347 4.94 -1.26 -19.14
C LEU A 347 6.37 -0.94 -19.59
N GLY A 348 6.81 0.31 -19.36
CA GLY A 348 8.17 0.76 -19.58
C GLY A 348 9.01 0.77 -18.31
N ILE A 349 8.37 0.97 -17.15
CA ILE A 349 9.06 0.98 -15.85
C ILE A 349 8.07 0.67 -14.72
N VAL A 350 8.57 -0.03 -13.70
CA VAL A 350 7.89 -0.21 -12.42
C VAL A 350 8.76 0.41 -11.32
N ILE A 351 8.19 1.26 -10.48
CA ILE A 351 8.88 1.92 -9.37
C ILE A 351 8.19 1.54 -8.07
N VAL A 352 8.99 1.20 -7.05
CA VAL A 352 8.49 0.93 -5.69
C VAL A 352 9.25 1.84 -4.73
N ASP A 353 8.57 2.85 -4.20
CA ASP A 353 9.18 3.75 -3.22
C ASP A 353 9.11 3.15 -1.82
N GLU A 354 10.12 3.45 -0.98
CA GLU A 354 10.29 2.89 0.37
C GLU A 354 10.05 1.35 0.39
N GLU A 355 10.77 0.61 -0.46
CA GLU A 355 10.56 -0.83 -0.74
C GLU A 355 10.61 -1.73 0.51
N HIS A 356 11.28 -1.28 1.57
CA HIS A 356 11.44 -1.97 2.84
C HIS A 356 10.17 -1.94 3.71
N GLU A 357 9.15 -1.17 3.33
CA GLU A 357 7.98 -0.96 4.16
C GLU A 357 7.08 -2.20 4.30
N PRO A 358 6.76 -2.62 5.55
CA PRO A 358 5.89 -3.77 5.78
C PRO A 358 4.48 -3.61 5.20
N ALA A 359 4.04 -2.37 4.93
CA ALA A 359 2.72 -2.08 4.37
C ALA A 359 2.50 -2.68 2.97
N TYR A 360 3.56 -3.05 2.26
CA TYR A 360 3.45 -3.79 0.99
C TYR A 360 2.95 -5.23 1.16
N LYS A 361 3.00 -5.81 2.36
CA LYS A 361 2.40 -7.12 2.64
C LYS A 361 0.93 -6.98 3.03
N GLN A 362 0.07 -7.75 2.38
CA GLN A 362 -1.35 -7.91 2.75
C GLN A 362 -1.47 -8.89 3.92
N GLU A 363 -2.16 -8.50 4.99
CA GLU A 363 -2.31 -9.33 6.18
C GLU A 363 -3.56 -10.22 6.15
N ASP A 364 -4.63 -9.79 5.48
CA ASP A 364 -5.90 -10.47 5.41
C ASP A 364 -6.22 -10.97 3.98
N GLY A 365 -6.96 -12.08 3.88
CA GLY A 365 -7.35 -12.68 2.61
C GLY A 365 -6.15 -13.20 1.81
N LEU A 366 -6.00 -12.74 0.59
CA LEU A 366 -4.81 -13.00 -0.24
C LEU A 366 -3.59 -12.27 0.34
N ARG A 367 -2.66 -12.99 0.98
CA ARG A 367 -1.48 -12.42 1.65
C ARG A 367 -0.31 -12.20 0.71
N TYR A 368 -0.50 -11.40 -0.32
CA TYR A 368 0.54 -11.04 -1.27
C TYR A 368 1.46 -9.92 -0.76
N ASN A 369 2.67 -9.83 -1.31
CA ASN A 369 3.56 -8.70 -1.13
C ASN A 369 3.59 -7.87 -2.43
N GLY A 370 3.16 -6.60 -2.35
CA GLY A 370 3.06 -5.71 -3.50
C GLY A 370 4.41 -5.38 -4.14
N ARG A 371 5.49 -5.26 -3.33
CA ARG A 371 6.87 -5.08 -3.83
C ARG A 371 7.30 -6.30 -4.67
N ASP A 372 7.13 -7.50 -4.16
CA ASP A 372 7.55 -8.73 -4.83
C ASP A 372 6.72 -8.96 -6.10
N LEU A 373 5.42 -8.65 -6.05
CA LEU A 373 4.57 -8.68 -7.25
C LEU A 373 4.96 -7.60 -8.28
N ALA A 374 5.47 -6.44 -7.85
CA ALA A 374 5.99 -5.41 -8.76
C ALA A 374 7.23 -5.90 -9.51
N VAL A 375 8.16 -6.58 -8.81
CA VAL A 375 9.32 -7.21 -9.44
C VAL A 375 8.91 -8.29 -10.43
N LEU A 376 7.99 -9.18 -10.03
CA LEU A 376 7.44 -10.21 -10.91
C LEU A 376 6.76 -9.60 -12.15
N ARG A 377 5.96 -8.55 -11.95
CA ARG A 377 5.24 -7.90 -13.02
C ARG A 377 6.22 -7.27 -14.03
N ALA A 378 7.26 -6.60 -13.55
CA ALA A 378 8.32 -6.06 -14.40
C ALA A 378 9.01 -7.18 -15.20
N GLN A 379 9.28 -8.32 -14.58
CA GLN A 379 9.85 -9.50 -15.25
C GLN A 379 8.93 -10.04 -16.34
N MET A 380 7.63 -10.21 -16.06
CA MET A 380 6.67 -10.73 -17.03
C MET A 380 6.45 -9.79 -18.23
N PHE A 381 6.53 -8.48 -18.01
CA PHE A 381 6.35 -7.49 -19.05
C PHE A 381 7.67 -7.03 -19.70
N GLY A 382 8.81 -7.56 -19.28
CA GLY A 382 10.11 -7.24 -19.87
C GLY A 382 10.51 -5.78 -19.69
N CYS A 383 10.36 -5.22 -18.48
CA CYS A 383 10.75 -3.84 -18.19
C CYS A 383 11.60 -3.73 -16.91
N PRO A 384 12.35 -2.63 -16.72
CA PRO A 384 13.09 -2.41 -15.49
C PRO A 384 12.16 -2.17 -14.29
N VAL A 385 12.64 -2.59 -13.11
CA VAL A 385 12.03 -2.25 -11.82
C VAL A 385 13.03 -1.51 -10.94
N LEU A 386 12.60 -0.37 -10.39
CA LEU A 386 13.39 0.47 -9.49
C LEU A 386 12.81 0.39 -8.07
N LEU A 387 13.55 -0.22 -7.16
CA LEU A 387 13.22 -0.29 -5.75
C LEU A 387 13.95 0.84 -5.03
N GLY A 388 13.24 1.83 -4.50
CA GLY A 388 13.83 2.98 -3.83
C GLY A 388 13.72 2.90 -2.32
N SER A 389 14.81 3.20 -1.59
CA SER A 389 14.81 3.24 -0.13
C SER A 389 15.97 4.04 0.43
N ALA A 390 15.76 4.63 1.62
CA ALA A 390 16.85 5.17 2.44
C ALA A 390 17.45 4.10 3.38
N THR A 391 16.69 3.08 3.67
CA THR A 391 17.07 1.93 4.51
C THR A 391 16.56 0.67 3.85
N PRO A 392 17.21 0.18 2.79
CA PRO A 392 16.75 -0.97 2.04
C PRO A 392 16.47 -2.19 2.92
N SER A 393 15.58 -3.08 2.48
CA SER A 393 15.41 -4.35 3.16
C SER A 393 16.70 -5.18 3.05
N VAL A 394 17.04 -5.91 4.11
CA VAL A 394 18.24 -6.77 4.13
C VAL A 394 18.23 -7.76 2.97
N VAL A 395 17.04 -8.24 2.59
CA VAL A 395 16.90 -9.18 1.44
C VAL A 395 17.20 -8.48 0.12
N SER A 396 16.68 -7.28 -0.13
CA SER A 396 16.94 -6.53 -1.37
C SER A 396 18.42 -6.14 -1.49
N PHE A 397 19.02 -5.69 -0.40
CA PHE A 397 20.44 -5.34 -0.39
C PHE A 397 21.36 -6.55 -0.58
N TYR A 398 20.98 -7.70 0.02
CA TYR A 398 21.65 -8.98 -0.20
C TYR A 398 21.60 -9.40 -1.68
N HIS A 399 20.49 -9.17 -2.37
CA HIS A 399 20.39 -9.40 -3.81
C HIS A 399 21.33 -8.52 -4.64
N CYS A 400 21.64 -7.30 -4.19
CA CYS A 400 22.68 -6.47 -4.83
C CYS A 400 24.07 -7.08 -4.62
N ARG A 401 24.38 -7.56 -3.42
CA ARG A 401 25.65 -8.23 -3.12
C ARG A 401 25.84 -9.50 -3.97
N GLU A 402 24.77 -10.26 -4.17
CA GLU A 402 24.75 -11.44 -5.05
C GLU A 402 24.65 -11.11 -6.55
N LYS A 403 24.75 -9.81 -6.92
CA LYS A 403 24.66 -9.31 -8.31
C LYS A 403 23.34 -9.68 -9.03
N LYS A 404 22.29 -10.01 -8.28
CA LYS A 404 20.94 -10.21 -8.80
C LYS A 404 20.22 -8.90 -9.08
N TYR A 405 20.54 -7.85 -8.27
CA TYR A 405 20.05 -6.49 -8.45
C TYR A 405 21.24 -5.55 -8.69
N THR A 406 21.02 -4.50 -9.47
CA THR A 406 22.00 -3.43 -9.67
C THR A 406 21.81 -2.37 -8.62
N LEU A 407 22.87 -2.10 -7.81
CA LEU A 407 22.86 -1.06 -6.81
C LEU A 407 23.12 0.31 -7.45
N LEU A 408 22.22 1.26 -7.20
CA LEU A 408 22.36 2.69 -7.50
C LEU A 408 22.41 3.45 -6.18
N THR A 409 23.29 4.43 -6.02
CA THR A 409 23.49 5.13 -4.74
C THR A 409 23.37 6.63 -4.89
N MET A 410 22.70 7.27 -3.89
CA MET A 410 22.62 8.72 -3.74
C MET A 410 22.91 9.08 -2.28
N ARG A 411 24.14 9.50 -1.98
CA ARG A 411 24.64 9.70 -0.61
C ARG A 411 24.50 11.12 -0.08
N LYS A 412 24.33 12.10 -0.98
CA LYS A 412 24.23 13.52 -0.64
C LYS A 412 22.79 14.01 -0.61
N ARG A 413 22.46 14.87 0.35
CA ARG A 413 21.18 15.59 0.36
C ARG A 413 21.18 16.69 -0.70
N VAL A 414 20.01 16.96 -1.28
CA VAL A 414 19.79 18.17 -2.08
C VAL A 414 20.04 19.37 -1.17
N ALA A 415 20.78 20.38 -1.63
CA ALA A 415 21.22 21.55 -0.86
C ALA A 415 22.26 21.30 0.25
N GLU A 416 22.96 20.14 0.24
CA GLU A 416 24.10 19.80 1.11
C GLU A 416 23.87 20.03 2.64
N GLN A 417 22.61 19.99 3.08
CA GLN A 417 22.28 20.17 4.50
C GLN A 417 22.85 19.03 5.36
N PRO A 418 23.49 19.34 6.51
CA PRO A 418 24.03 18.30 7.39
C PRO A 418 22.92 17.44 7.99
N LEU A 419 23.28 16.21 8.33
CA LEU A 419 22.40 15.34 9.11
C LEU A 419 22.25 15.91 10.53
N PRO A 420 21.09 15.70 11.20
CA PRO A 420 20.89 16.15 12.57
C PRO A 420 21.86 15.46 13.53
N THR A 421 22.22 16.14 14.59
CA THR A 421 23.02 15.55 15.68
C THR A 421 22.15 14.58 16.47
N VAL A 422 22.59 13.32 16.60
CA VAL A 422 21.88 12.27 17.34
C VAL A 422 22.59 11.96 18.65
N GLU A 423 21.90 12.18 19.77
CA GLU A 423 22.37 11.89 21.11
C GLU A 423 21.64 10.63 21.63
N ILE A 424 22.37 9.62 22.08
CA ILE A 424 21.82 8.41 22.71
C ILE A 424 21.88 8.57 24.23
N VAL A 425 20.75 8.43 24.89
CA VAL A 425 20.62 8.46 26.34
C VAL A 425 20.40 7.04 26.87
N ASP A 426 21.37 6.56 27.66
CA ASP A 426 21.30 5.26 28.32
C ASP A 426 20.40 5.33 29.55
N LEU A 427 19.21 4.74 29.45
CA LEU A 427 18.23 4.73 30.54
C LEU A 427 18.63 3.82 31.74
N ALA A 428 19.59 2.90 31.53
CA ALA A 428 20.08 2.01 32.60
C ALA A 428 21.09 2.73 33.48
N SER A 429 21.94 3.58 32.94
CA SER A 429 23.03 4.25 33.64
C SER A 429 22.63 5.62 34.22
N VAL A 430 21.65 6.31 33.62
CA VAL A 430 21.26 7.67 34.04
C VAL A 430 20.35 7.63 35.28
N LYS A 431 20.77 8.29 36.35
CA LYS A 431 19.91 8.60 37.49
C LYS A 431 18.89 9.65 37.06
N LYS A 432 17.61 9.34 37.12
CA LYS A 432 16.51 10.28 36.86
C LYS A 432 16.15 11.05 38.12
N SER A 433 15.99 12.35 38.00
CA SER A 433 15.46 13.19 39.11
C SER A 433 14.03 12.81 39.48
N ARG A 434 13.28 12.27 38.51
CA ARG A 434 11.90 11.75 38.65
C ARG A 434 11.83 10.32 38.10
N PRO A 435 12.06 9.28 38.96
CA PRO A 435 12.11 7.87 38.50
C PRO A 435 10.79 7.32 37.94
N ASP A 436 9.67 7.94 38.29
CA ASP A 436 8.29 7.62 37.86
C ASP A 436 8.01 8.03 36.42
N LEU A 437 8.74 9.03 35.90
CA LEU A 437 8.56 9.50 34.54
C LEU A 437 9.24 8.60 33.50
N VAL A 438 8.65 8.61 32.32
CA VAL A 438 9.20 7.91 31.13
C VAL A 438 10.41 8.66 30.58
N PHE A 439 10.40 9.99 30.68
CA PHE A 439 11.43 10.86 30.14
C PHE A 439 12.70 10.90 31.00
N SER A 440 13.86 11.01 30.37
CA SER A 440 15.12 11.37 31.02
C SER A 440 15.17 12.88 31.25
N ASP A 441 15.92 13.30 32.25
CA ASP A 441 16.13 14.74 32.55
C ASP A 441 16.71 15.45 31.31
N ARG A 442 17.53 14.75 30.53
CA ARG A 442 18.12 15.26 29.27
C ARG A 442 17.09 15.58 28.21
N LEU A 443 16.09 14.72 28.02
CA LEU A 443 15.01 14.98 27.06
C LEU A 443 14.07 16.07 27.56
N ILE A 444 13.78 16.12 28.86
CA ILE A 444 12.97 17.17 29.46
C ILE A 444 13.64 18.56 29.26
N SER A 445 14.94 18.67 29.55
CA SER A 445 15.68 19.92 29.33
C SER A 445 15.66 20.34 27.85
N ALA A 446 15.86 19.41 26.92
CA ALA A 446 15.83 19.72 25.49
C ALA A 446 14.44 20.18 24.99
N LEU A 447 13.36 19.61 25.55
CA LEU A 447 12.00 20.06 25.26
C LEU A 447 11.77 21.48 25.76
N ALA A 448 12.22 21.80 27.00
CA ALA A 448 12.13 23.15 27.56
C ALA A 448 12.91 24.16 26.71
N GLU A 449 14.19 23.88 26.40
CA GLU A 449 15.04 24.71 25.53
C GLU A 449 14.36 24.99 24.17
N THR A 450 13.72 23.97 23.58
CA THR A 450 13.04 24.10 22.27
C THR A 450 11.79 24.98 22.36
N LEU A 451 11.01 24.86 23.44
CA LEU A 451 9.83 25.69 23.70
C LEU A 451 10.22 27.15 23.95
N GLU A 452 11.25 27.42 24.76
CA GLU A 452 11.79 28.77 25.01
C GLU A 452 12.23 29.47 23.70
N GLN A 453 12.75 28.70 22.75
CA GLN A 453 13.12 29.20 21.42
C GLN A 453 11.93 29.36 20.46
N ASN A 454 10.69 29.14 20.89
CA ASN A 454 9.49 29.12 20.06
C ASN A 454 9.59 28.16 18.86
N LYS A 455 10.28 27.02 19.02
CA LYS A 455 10.45 25.99 18.00
C LYS A 455 9.59 24.78 18.34
N GLN A 456 9.46 23.87 17.38
CA GLN A 456 8.58 22.71 17.52
C GLN A 456 9.39 21.44 17.81
N SER A 457 8.78 20.56 18.63
CA SER A 457 9.33 19.26 18.97
C SER A 457 8.44 18.12 18.48
N LEU A 458 9.05 17.02 18.08
CA LEU A 458 8.39 15.76 17.74
C LEU A 458 8.80 14.69 18.77
N LEU A 459 7.84 14.12 19.50
CA LEU A 459 8.04 12.95 20.34
C LEU A 459 7.57 11.70 19.61
N PHE A 460 8.51 10.86 19.28
CA PHE A 460 8.24 9.59 18.59
C PHE A 460 8.06 8.46 19.61
N VAL A 461 6.92 7.75 19.48
CA VAL A 461 6.55 6.61 20.33
C VAL A 461 6.37 5.38 19.44
N ASN A 462 7.15 4.35 19.68
CA ASN A 462 6.96 3.09 18.96
C ASN A 462 5.83 2.28 19.62
N ARG A 463 4.58 2.48 19.14
CA ARG A 463 3.37 1.86 19.73
C ARG A 463 3.11 0.42 19.25
N ARG A 464 3.78 -0.09 18.24
CA ARG A 464 3.50 -1.43 17.72
C ARG A 464 3.97 -2.50 18.69
N GLY A 465 3.00 -3.10 19.38
CA GLY A 465 3.11 -4.36 20.11
C GLY A 465 2.70 -4.24 21.57
N PHE A 466 1.54 -4.81 21.89
CA PHE A 466 1.25 -5.35 23.22
C PHE A 466 2.14 -6.56 23.52
N SER A 467 3.38 -6.61 23.01
CA SER A 467 4.27 -7.70 23.35
C SER A 467 4.74 -7.45 24.77
N SER A 468 4.25 -8.26 25.67
CA SER A 468 4.68 -8.33 27.05
C SER A 468 6.06 -8.99 27.12
N SER A 469 7.03 -8.49 26.34
CA SER A 469 8.40 -8.94 26.44
C SER A 469 9.02 -8.44 27.75
N MET A 470 9.93 -9.21 28.32
CA MET A 470 10.62 -8.86 29.56
C MET A 470 11.97 -8.25 29.27
N LEU A 471 12.25 -7.10 29.89
CA LEU A 471 13.50 -6.36 29.78
C LEU A 471 14.10 -6.19 31.19
N CYS A 472 15.39 -6.38 31.30
CA CYS A 472 16.14 -6.04 32.51
C CYS A 472 16.35 -4.52 32.60
N ARG A 473 15.92 -3.89 33.70
CA ARG A 473 16.09 -2.44 33.90
C ARG A 473 17.51 -2.02 34.21
N ASP A 474 18.38 -2.96 34.61
CA ASP A 474 19.75 -2.65 34.97
C ASP A 474 20.74 -2.77 33.82
N CYS A 475 20.55 -3.69 32.90
CA CYS A 475 21.47 -3.86 31.77
C CYS A 475 20.79 -3.83 30.39
N GLY A 476 19.46 -3.64 30.33
CA GLY A 476 18.72 -3.57 29.06
C GLY A 476 18.50 -4.90 28.34
N ALA A 477 18.99 -6.03 28.88
CA ALA A 477 18.84 -7.33 28.25
C ALA A 477 17.37 -7.72 28.07
N ILE A 478 16.98 -8.11 26.86
CA ILE A 478 15.64 -8.65 26.54
C ILE A 478 15.75 -10.17 26.57
N LEU A 479 14.78 -10.85 27.22
CA LEU A 479 14.76 -12.32 27.24
C LEU A 479 14.41 -12.87 25.87
N GLN A 480 15.31 -13.71 25.33
CA GLN A 480 15.19 -14.31 24.01
C GLN A 480 15.07 -15.85 24.09
N CYS A 481 14.45 -16.42 23.08
CA CYS A 481 14.38 -17.86 22.90
C CYS A 481 15.77 -18.42 22.58
N LYS A 482 16.20 -19.44 23.32
CA LYS A 482 17.50 -20.09 23.11
C LYS A 482 17.65 -20.79 21.75
N HIS A 483 16.55 -21.13 21.09
CA HIS A 483 16.53 -21.81 19.78
C HIS A 483 16.39 -20.87 18.60
N CYS A 484 15.51 -19.86 18.74
CA CYS A 484 15.12 -18.97 17.63
C CYS A 484 15.75 -17.57 17.71
N GLN A 485 16.33 -17.20 18.86
CA GLN A 485 16.89 -15.88 19.18
C GLN A 485 15.91 -14.72 18.90
N VAL A 486 14.61 -14.99 18.97
CA VAL A 486 13.56 -13.96 19.01
C VAL A 486 13.09 -13.72 20.43
N SER A 487 12.59 -12.55 20.74
CA SER A 487 12.11 -12.18 22.07
C SER A 487 10.99 -13.11 22.53
N LEU A 488 11.02 -13.50 23.81
CA LEU A 488 9.96 -14.26 24.46
C LEU A 488 8.82 -13.33 24.85
N THR A 489 7.58 -13.81 24.72
CA THR A 489 6.37 -13.06 25.09
C THR A 489 5.80 -13.58 26.41
N LEU A 490 5.56 -12.67 27.38
CA LEU A 490 4.94 -13.00 28.66
C LEU A 490 3.43 -13.17 28.53
N HIS A 491 2.94 -14.36 28.76
CA HIS A 491 1.52 -14.69 28.91
C HIS A 491 1.09 -14.59 30.38
N ARG A 492 0.60 -13.41 30.79
CA ARG A 492 0.27 -13.12 32.19
C ARG A 492 -0.72 -14.10 32.82
N GLY A 493 -1.74 -14.53 32.06
CA GLY A 493 -2.74 -15.48 32.56
C GLY A 493 -2.18 -16.88 32.87
N GLN A 494 -1.14 -17.31 32.17
CA GLN A 494 -0.49 -18.60 32.36
C GLN A 494 0.83 -18.48 33.12
N ARG A 495 1.30 -17.27 33.42
CA ARG A 495 2.59 -16.97 34.06
C ARG A 495 3.78 -17.67 33.36
N VAL A 496 3.82 -17.63 32.02
CA VAL A 496 4.91 -18.22 31.22
C VAL A 496 5.41 -17.22 30.18
N LEU A 497 6.69 -17.31 29.88
CA LEU A 497 7.34 -16.72 28.72
C LEU A 497 7.33 -17.73 27.58
N LEU A 498 6.77 -17.37 26.43
CA LEU A 498 6.57 -18.27 25.28
C LEU A 498 7.27 -17.74 24.03
N CYS A 499 7.96 -18.65 23.32
CA CYS A 499 8.42 -18.41 21.96
C CYS A 499 7.30 -18.77 20.97
N HIS A 500 6.80 -17.80 20.24
CA HIS A 500 5.74 -18.03 19.22
C HIS A 500 6.24 -18.69 17.93
N TYR A 501 7.55 -18.95 17.79
CA TYR A 501 8.10 -19.67 16.64
C TYR A 501 8.13 -21.18 16.92
N CYS A 502 8.82 -21.61 17.97
CA CYS A 502 9.06 -23.01 18.26
C CYS A 502 8.22 -23.59 19.41
N GLY A 503 7.48 -22.74 20.15
CA GLY A 503 6.70 -23.18 21.30
C GLY A 503 7.51 -23.32 22.61
N TYR A 504 8.82 -22.98 22.62
CA TYR A 504 9.63 -23.01 23.85
C TYR A 504 9.03 -22.12 24.93
N THR A 505 8.97 -22.65 26.17
CA THR A 505 8.43 -21.94 27.33
C THR A 505 9.47 -21.79 28.43
N GLN A 506 9.39 -20.71 29.20
CA GLN A 506 10.25 -20.42 30.36
C GLN A 506 9.42 -19.73 31.45
N HIS A 507 9.80 -19.93 32.72
CA HIS A 507 9.15 -19.26 33.84
C HIS A 507 9.48 -17.75 33.84
N PRO A 508 8.52 -16.86 34.18
CA PRO A 508 8.75 -15.41 34.15
C PRO A 508 9.58 -14.87 35.31
N ASP A 509 9.63 -15.57 36.46
CA ASP A 509 10.41 -15.18 37.61
C ASP A 509 11.89 -15.54 37.39
N THR A 510 12.46 -14.95 36.35
CA THR A 510 13.81 -15.28 35.90
C THR A 510 14.77 -14.17 36.28
N ILE A 511 15.90 -14.54 36.86
CA ILE A 511 17.04 -13.66 37.01
C ILE A 511 17.60 -13.31 35.64
N CYS A 512 18.01 -12.09 35.44
CA CYS A 512 18.60 -11.65 34.19
C CYS A 512 19.83 -12.54 33.85
N PRO A 513 19.83 -13.24 32.70
CA PRO A 513 20.96 -14.12 32.35
C PRO A 513 22.25 -13.35 32.05
N THR A 514 22.17 -12.04 31.83
CA THR A 514 23.31 -11.19 31.44
C THR A 514 24.00 -10.57 32.68
N CYS A 515 23.24 -10.05 33.68
CA CYS A 515 23.81 -9.31 34.80
C CYS A 515 23.39 -9.84 36.18
N GLY A 516 22.59 -10.91 36.27
CA GLY A 516 22.13 -11.47 37.54
C GLY A 516 21.06 -10.67 38.28
N SER A 517 20.56 -9.58 37.70
CA SER A 517 19.54 -8.73 38.33
C SER A 517 18.16 -9.40 38.37
N THR A 518 17.41 -9.12 39.43
CA THR A 518 16.00 -9.48 39.59
C THR A 518 15.03 -8.40 39.05
N ARG A 519 15.54 -7.25 38.60
CA ARG A 519 14.73 -6.10 38.15
C ARG A 519 14.24 -6.28 36.71
N MET A 520 13.55 -7.40 36.45
CA MET A 520 12.91 -7.68 35.18
C MET A 520 11.55 -6.99 35.12
N ALA A 521 11.27 -6.27 34.01
CA ALA A 521 10.02 -5.56 33.83
C ALA A 521 9.39 -5.85 32.46
N GLY A 522 8.07 -5.93 32.44
CA GLY A 522 7.31 -5.98 31.18
C GLY A 522 7.38 -4.65 30.45
N MET A 523 7.51 -4.68 29.12
CA MET A 523 7.57 -3.50 28.25
C MET A 523 6.17 -3.10 27.80
N GLY A 524 5.87 -1.79 27.81
CA GLY A 524 4.65 -1.24 27.25
C GLY A 524 4.32 0.15 27.79
N ILE A 525 4.41 1.18 26.96
CA ILE A 525 3.97 2.55 27.29
C ILE A 525 3.06 3.03 26.16
N GLY A 526 1.84 3.46 26.51
CA GLY A 526 0.89 4.03 25.56
C GLY A 526 1.21 5.48 25.23
N SER A 527 0.87 5.92 24.02
CA SER A 527 0.96 7.32 23.58
C SER A 527 0.13 8.28 24.46
N GLU A 528 -0.94 7.78 25.06
CA GLU A 528 -1.80 8.51 26.01
C GLU A 528 -1.03 8.91 27.28
N ARG A 529 -0.34 7.97 27.90
CA ARG A 529 0.48 8.26 29.07
C ARG A 529 1.57 9.28 28.76
N ILE A 530 2.18 9.21 27.60
CA ILE A 530 3.19 10.18 27.16
C ILE A 530 2.58 11.57 26.99
N GLU A 531 1.38 11.66 26.42
CA GLU A 531 0.64 12.90 26.29
C GLU A 531 0.32 13.51 27.68
N GLU A 532 -0.15 12.69 28.62
CA GLU A 532 -0.42 13.12 30.00
C GLU A 532 0.83 13.64 30.71
N GLU A 533 1.94 12.91 30.62
CA GLU A 533 3.22 13.34 31.21
C GLU A 533 3.74 14.64 30.57
N VAL A 534 3.63 14.81 29.26
CA VAL A 534 4.04 16.05 28.57
C VAL A 534 3.18 17.24 29.03
N ARG A 535 1.86 17.07 29.15
CA ARG A 535 0.95 18.14 29.62
C ARG A 535 1.19 18.52 31.09
N GLN A 536 1.62 17.57 31.93
CA GLN A 536 2.00 17.84 33.33
C GLN A 536 3.33 18.59 33.41
N LEU A 537 4.31 18.25 32.57
CA LEU A 537 5.62 18.88 32.53
C LEU A 537 5.60 20.26 31.89
N PHE A 538 4.75 20.47 30.88
CA PHE A 538 4.66 21.71 30.08
C PHE A 538 3.21 22.13 29.91
N PRO A 539 2.56 22.67 30.97
CA PRO A 539 1.13 23.01 30.94
C PRO A 539 0.75 24.07 29.87
N GLU A 540 1.68 24.97 29.56
CA GLU A 540 1.47 26.06 28.58
C GLU A 540 1.70 25.62 27.13
N ALA A 541 2.28 24.42 26.89
CA ALA A 541 2.59 23.94 25.55
C ALA A 541 1.32 23.45 24.84
N ARG A 542 1.20 23.78 23.56
CA ARG A 542 0.13 23.28 22.68
C ARG A 542 0.53 21.91 22.16
N VAL A 543 -0.03 20.86 22.79
CA VAL A 543 0.29 19.45 22.51
C VAL A 543 -0.76 18.84 21.61
N ALA A 544 -0.32 18.10 20.57
CA ALA A 544 -1.19 17.28 19.74
C ALA A 544 -0.66 15.84 19.62
N ARG A 545 -1.58 14.87 19.47
CA ARG A 545 -1.27 13.46 19.30
C ARG A 545 -1.78 12.95 17.95
N LEU A 546 -0.91 12.25 17.22
CA LEU A 546 -1.22 11.57 15.96
C LEU A 546 -0.83 10.08 16.07
N ASP A 547 -1.81 9.23 16.27
CA ASP A 547 -1.66 7.78 16.28
C ASP A 547 -2.81 7.10 15.51
N SER A 548 -2.80 5.76 15.43
CA SER A 548 -3.81 5.00 14.70
C SER A 548 -5.23 5.22 15.18
N ASP A 549 -5.43 5.56 16.46
CA ASP A 549 -6.75 5.76 17.05
C ASP A 549 -7.29 7.16 16.69
N THR A 550 -6.40 8.15 16.62
CA THR A 550 -6.76 9.53 16.25
C THR A 550 -6.86 9.74 14.74
N THR A 551 -6.22 8.88 13.93
CA THR A 551 -6.17 9.01 12.46
C THR A 551 -7.28 8.29 11.70
N GLY A 552 -8.17 7.57 12.39
CA GLY A 552 -9.38 6.98 11.79
C GLY A 552 -10.25 8.00 11.04
N ASN A 553 -10.09 9.31 11.35
CA ASN A 553 -10.72 10.41 10.65
C ASN A 553 -9.68 11.20 9.82
N ARG A 554 -9.67 10.97 8.49
CA ARG A 554 -8.76 11.68 7.54
C ARG A 554 -8.82 13.20 7.68
N LYS A 555 -10.00 13.80 7.98
CA LYS A 555 -10.14 15.25 8.16
C LYS A 555 -9.36 15.74 9.37
N HIS A 556 -9.44 15.02 10.50
CA HIS A 556 -8.71 15.35 11.71
C HIS A 556 -7.19 15.24 11.48
N TYR A 557 -6.74 14.19 10.82
CA TYR A 557 -5.33 14.00 10.45
C TYR A 557 -4.78 15.18 9.63
N LEU A 558 -5.47 15.56 8.54
CA LEU A 558 -5.06 16.67 7.69
C LEU A 558 -5.10 18.02 8.43
N ALA A 559 -6.10 18.24 9.28
CA ALA A 559 -6.21 19.45 10.11
C ALA A 559 -5.03 19.56 11.08
N THR A 560 -4.64 18.48 11.75
CA THR A 560 -3.49 18.46 12.66
C THR A 560 -2.18 18.73 11.92
N LEU A 561 -1.98 18.13 10.74
CA LEU A 561 -0.80 18.41 9.90
C LEU A 561 -0.72 19.87 9.47
N LYS A 562 -1.86 20.47 9.12
CA LYS A 562 -1.95 21.90 8.79
C LYS A 562 -1.62 22.77 10.01
N ALA A 563 -2.14 22.42 11.19
CA ALA A 563 -1.87 23.15 12.44
C ALA A 563 -0.37 23.08 12.83
N VAL A 564 0.31 21.95 12.64
CA VAL A 564 1.76 21.85 12.83
C VAL A 564 2.51 22.78 11.87
N ARG A 565 2.17 22.76 10.58
CA ARG A 565 2.79 23.65 9.57
C ARG A 565 2.59 25.13 9.88
N LEU A 566 1.43 25.51 10.43
CA LEU A 566 1.09 26.86 10.82
C LEU A 566 1.62 27.25 12.22
N ARG A 567 2.47 26.42 12.85
CA ARG A 567 3.03 26.62 14.20
C ARG A 567 1.95 26.80 15.29
N GLN A 568 0.81 26.17 15.14
CA GLN A 568 -0.26 26.16 16.16
C GLN A 568 -0.09 25.05 17.20
N ILE A 569 0.91 24.17 17.01
CA ILE A 569 1.26 23.05 17.87
C ILE A 569 2.76 23.18 18.18
N ASP A 570 3.14 23.06 19.45
CA ASP A 570 4.52 23.15 19.93
C ASP A 570 5.16 21.77 20.04
N ILE A 571 4.41 20.79 20.59
CA ILE A 571 4.87 19.42 20.76
C ILE A 571 3.90 18.48 20.05
N LEU A 572 4.41 17.78 19.05
CA LEU A 572 3.69 16.74 18.32
C LEU A 572 4.11 15.36 18.87
N ILE A 573 3.16 14.60 19.39
CA ILE A 573 3.39 13.20 19.83
C ILE A 573 2.85 12.28 18.74
N GLY A 574 3.67 11.29 18.35
CA GLY A 574 3.17 10.38 17.34
C GLY A 574 3.90 9.07 17.19
N THR A 575 3.26 8.19 16.44
CA THR A 575 3.75 6.84 16.15
C THR A 575 4.37 6.77 14.74
N GLN A 576 4.56 5.59 14.19
CA GLN A 576 5.18 5.36 12.89
C GLN A 576 4.59 6.18 11.72
N MET A 577 3.33 6.64 11.83
CA MET A 577 2.71 7.47 10.79
C MET A 577 3.38 8.84 10.62
N ILE A 578 4.00 9.37 11.67
CA ILE A 578 4.70 10.68 11.63
C ILE A 578 6.16 10.50 11.18
N ALA A 579 6.73 9.32 11.41
CA ALA A 579 8.09 9.01 10.99
C ALA A 579 8.25 9.00 9.46
N LYS A 580 7.15 8.92 8.68
CA LYS A 580 7.15 8.69 7.25
C LYS A 580 6.70 9.91 6.46
N GLY A 581 7.40 10.21 5.35
CA GLY A 581 6.98 11.09 4.23
C GLY A 581 6.59 12.54 4.52
N LEU A 582 6.45 12.95 5.78
CA LEU A 582 6.01 14.29 6.13
C LEU A 582 7.20 15.25 6.23
N HIS A 583 7.01 16.46 5.72
CA HIS A 583 7.98 17.54 5.83
C HIS A 583 7.48 18.59 6.84
N PHE A 584 8.24 18.73 7.94
CA PHE A 584 7.98 19.73 8.99
C PHE A 584 9.21 20.64 9.13
N PRO A 585 9.24 21.79 8.48
CA PRO A 585 10.43 22.66 8.43
C PRO A 585 10.80 23.28 9.78
N HIS A 586 9.85 23.34 10.72
CA HIS A 586 10.02 23.99 12.02
C HIS A 586 10.28 23.01 13.19
N ILE A 587 10.29 21.72 12.94
CA ILE A 587 10.67 20.72 13.94
C ILE A 587 12.19 20.65 14.01
N THR A 588 12.75 21.17 15.11
CA THR A 588 14.19 21.19 15.40
C THR A 588 14.61 20.11 16.37
N LEU A 589 13.70 19.65 17.26
CA LEU A 589 13.96 18.56 18.19
C LEU A 589 13.09 17.34 17.87
N VAL A 590 13.73 16.17 17.82
CA VAL A 590 13.04 14.87 17.77
C VAL A 590 13.45 14.04 18.97
N GLY A 591 12.49 13.65 19.80
CA GLY A 591 12.70 12.75 20.93
C GLY A 591 12.16 11.35 20.62
N VAL A 592 13.02 10.34 20.59
CA VAL A 592 12.58 8.93 20.56
C VAL A 592 12.45 8.46 22.00
N VAL A 593 11.21 8.28 22.44
CA VAL A 593 10.91 8.06 23.87
C VAL A 593 11.40 6.69 24.34
N TRP A 594 11.35 5.68 23.47
CA TRP A 594 11.79 4.32 23.81
C TRP A 594 12.14 3.52 22.55
N ALA A 595 13.44 3.45 22.24
CA ALA A 595 13.92 2.75 21.05
C ALA A 595 13.81 1.22 21.18
N ASP A 596 13.94 0.68 22.40
CA ASP A 596 13.94 -0.77 22.68
C ASP A 596 12.62 -1.47 22.36
N ALA A 597 11.51 -0.72 22.29
CA ALA A 597 10.20 -1.30 21.97
C ALA A 597 10.19 -2.04 20.62
N GLY A 598 11.00 -1.58 19.65
CA GLY A 598 11.19 -2.26 18.38
C GLY A 598 11.99 -3.56 18.50
N LEU A 599 13.05 -3.54 19.31
CA LEU A 599 13.93 -4.70 19.56
C LEU A 599 13.22 -5.81 20.33
N ALA A 600 12.27 -5.45 21.18
CA ALA A 600 11.50 -6.39 21.98
C ALA A 600 10.40 -7.14 21.20
N MET A 601 10.19 -6.84 19.93
CA MET A 601 9.24 -7.57 19.09
C MET A 601 9.70 -9.02 18.89
N PRO A 602 8.78 -10.02 19.01
CA PRO A 602 9.12 -11.42 18.80
C PRO A 602 9.22 -11.76 17.29
N ASP A 603 10.12 -11.08 16.61
CA ASP A 603 10.30 -11.16 15.17
C ASP A 603 11.80 -11.11 14.81
N TYR A 604 12.25 -11.98 13.89
CA TYR A 604 13.63 -11.99 13.42
C TYR A 604 14.06 -10.69 12.72
N LYS A 605 13.10 -9.89 12.24
CA LYS A 605 13.32 -8.56 11.63
C LYS A 605 13.32 -7.41 12.66
N ALA A 606 13.27 -7.71 13.97
CA ALA A 606 13.15 -6.67 15.01
C ALA A 606 14.27 -5.62 14.91
N ALA A 607 15.53 -6.07 14.75
CA ALA A 607 16.69 -5.19 14.61
C ALA A 607 16.66 -4.37 13.31
N GLU A 608 16.30 -4.98 12.18
CA GLU A 608 16.15 -4.31 10.87
C GLU A 608 15.09 -3.21 10.93
N ARG A 609 13.92 -3.52 11.49
CA ARG A 609 12.84 -2.53 11.64
C ARG A 609 13.20 -1.40 12.59
N THR A 610 13.91 -1.72 13.67
CA THR A 610 14.36 -0.70 14.63
C THR A 610 15.37 0.24 14.00
N PHE A 611 16.37 -0.30 13.26
CA PHE A 611 17.32 0.52 12.52
C PHE A 611 16.61 1.43 11.51
N SER A 612 15.74 0.87 10.65
CA SER A 612 15.01 1.62 9.62
C SER A 612 14.17 2.73 10.22
N LEU A 613 13.46 2.42 11.32
CA LEU A 613 12.62 3.39 12.01
C LEU A 613 13.44 4.52 12.63
N LEU A 614 14.52 4.21 13.33
CA LEU A 614 15.42 5.21 13.92
C LEU A 614 16.05 6.09 12.84
N ALA A 615 16.55 5.51 11.75
CA ALA A 615 17.12 6.25 10.63
C ALA A 615 16.10 7.18 9.94
N GLN A 616 14.84 6.75 9.81
CA GLN A 616 13.77 7.58 9.26
C GLN A 616 13.38 8.74 10.19
N VAL A 617 13.22 8.46 11.48
CA VAL A 617 12.82 9.45 12.49
C VAL A 617 13.93 10.48 12.70
N THR A 618 15.17 10.04 12.80
CA THR A 618 16.33 10.93 12.92
C THR A 618 16.46 11.85 11.71
N GLY A 619 16.14 11.37 10.52
CA GLY A 619 16.11 12.17 9.30
C GLY A 619 14.98 13.22 9.23
N ARG A 620 14.12 13.36 10.25
CA ARG A 620 13.02 14.37 10.28
C ARG A 620 13.44 15.71 10.88
N ALA A 621 14.38 15.73 11.81
CA ALA A 621 14.89 16.97 12.39
C ALA A 621 15.74 17.76 11.39
N GLY A 622 15.70 19.11 11.48
CA GLY A 622 16.57 19.99 10.72
C GLY A 622 16.36 19.95 9.21
N ARG A 623 15.11 19.93 8.76
CA ARG A 623 14.75 20.08 7.32
C ARG A 623 14.49 21.54 6.90
N GLY A 624 14.57 22.47 7.85
CA GLY A 624 14.53 23.90 7.62
C GLY A 624 15.94 24.50 7.64
N THR A 625 16.04 25.78 7.95
CA THR A 625 17.30 26.51 8.09
C THR A 625 18.06 26.20 9.38
N ASP A 626 17.34 25.73 10.41
CA ASP A 626 17.90 25.43 11.73
C ASP A 626 18.48 24.01 11.80
N PRO A 627 19.61 23.81 12.50
CA PRO A 627 20.16 22.49 12.72
C PRO A 627 19.21 21.62 13.55
N GLY A 628 19.03 20.37 13.14
CA GLY A 628 18.19 19.42 13.83
C GLY A 628 18.94 18.70 14.93
N ARG A 629 18.25 18.41 16.04
CA ARG A 629 18.74 17.60 17.16
C ARG A 629 17.81 16.44 17.42
N VAL A 630 18.39 15.28 17.69
CA VAL A 630 17.62 14.06 18.00
C VAL A 630 18.13 13.47 19.32
N ILE A 631 17.21 13.13 20.22
CA ILE A 631 17.52 12.43 21.45
C ILE A 631 16.83 11.06 21.42
N VAL A 632 17.64 9.99 21.50
CA VAL A 632 17.16 8.61 21.50
C VAL A 632 17.34 8.03 22.89
N GLN A 633 16.25 7.75 23.60
CA GLN A 633 16.27 7.08 24.89
C GLN A 633 16.20 5.56 24.71
N THR A 634 17.11 4.82 25.35
CA THR A 634 17.20 3.36 25.22
C THR A 634 17.87 2.73 26.44
N TYR A 635 17.51 1.48 26.75
CA TYR A 635 18.24 0.62 27.70
C TYR A 635 19.36 -0.19 27.01
N GLN A 636 19.43 -0.15 25.66
CA GLN A 636 20.41 -0.90 24.86
C GLN A 636 21.24 0.03 23.95
N PRO A 637 22.01 0.98 24.51
CA PRO A 637 22.77 1.96 23.70
C PRO A 637 23.85 1.30 22.83
N HIS A 638 24.32 0.10 23.20
CA HIS A 638 25.34 -0.65 22.48
C HIS A 638 24.81 -1.58 21.39
N HIS A 639 23.47 -1.77 21.34
CA HIS A 639 22.89 -2.61 20.29
C HIS A 639 23.19 -2.01 18.90
N TYR A 640 23.67 -2.86 17.96
CA TYR A 640 24.15 -2.39 16.67
C TYR A 640 23.12 -1.59 15.87
N SER A 641 21.82 -1.96 15.92
CA SER A 641 20.76 -1.21 15.23
C SER A 641 20.58 0.21 15.80
N VAL A 642 20.79 0.43 17.11
CA VAL A 642 20.71 1.74 17.74
C VAL A 642 21.97 2.54 17.45
N ARG A 643 23.16 1.96 17.70
CA ARG A 643 24.45 2.62 17.54
C ARG A 643 24.71 3.04 16.07
N LEU A 644 24.38 2.17 15.11
CA LEU A 644 24.64 2.45 13.69
C LEU A 644 23.58 3.38 13.09
N SER A 645 22.35 3.40 13.62
CA SER A 645 21.34 4.39 13.21
C SER A 645 21.74 5.82 13.58
N GLN A 646 22.52 6.02 14.66
CA GLN A 646 23.07 7.31 15.05
C GLN A 646 23.91 7.94 13.95
N ARG A 647 24.66 7.12 13.21
CA ARG A 647 25.55 7.54 12.11
C ARG A 647 24.93 7.35 10.73
N HIS A 648 23.69 6.89 10.64
CA HIS A 648 23.03 6.47 9.41
C HIS A 648 23.83 5.45 8.59
N ASP A 649 24.65 4.63 9.25
CA ASP A 649 25.53 3.65 8.62
C ASP A 649 24.78 2.34 8.34
N TYR A 650 24.06 2.35 7.22
CA TYR A 650 23.28 1.19 6.78
C TYR A 650 24.19 0.01 6.36
N GLU A 651 25.31 0.27 5.72
CA GLU A 651 26.20 -0.79 5.22
C GLU A 651 26.81 -1.58 6.38
N ALA A 652 27.29 -0.91 7.43
CA ALA A 652 27.77 -1.58 8.64
C ALA A 652 26.64 -2.30 9.39
N PHE A 653 25.43 -1.74 9.40
CA PHE A 653 24.25 -2.42 9.95
C PHE A 653 23.96 -3.72 9.19
N PHE A 654 23.94 -3.67 7.85
CA PHE A 654 23.69 -4.83 7.01
C PHE A 654 24.68 -5.97 7.28
N GLU A 655 25.97 -5.68 7.40
CA GLU A 655 26.99 -6.72 7.67
C GLU A 655 26.75 -7.40 9.03
N GLN A 656 26.39 -6.66 10.07
CA GLN A 656 26.09 -7.26 11.37
C GLN A 656 24.78 -8.07 11.37
N GLU A 657 23.75 -7.56 10.69
CA GLU A 657 22.45 -8.24 10.59
C GLU A 657 22.56 -9.54 9.79
N ILE A 658 23.29 -9.53 8.66
CA ILE A 658 23.52 -10.74 7.85
C ILE A 658 24.32 -11.78 8.64
N ALA A 659 25.34 -11.38 9.39
CA ALA A 659 26.10 -12.28 10.25
C ALA A 659 25.23 -12.91 11.34
N ALA A 660 24.26 -12.18 11.89
CA ALA A 660 23.31 -12.71 12.88
C ALA A 660 22.30 -13.69 12.27
N ARG A 661 21.84 -13.45 11.02
CA ARG A 661 20.83 -14.32 10.35
C ARG A 661 21.41 -15.62 9.80
N GLY A 662 22.68 -15.63 9.40
CA GLY A 662 23.34 -16.78 8.77
C GLY A 662 23.25 -18.08 9.56
N PRO A 663 23.74 -18.12 10.83
CA PRO A 663 23.71 -19.32 11.66
C PRO A 663 22.30 -19.87 11.94
N LEU A 664 21.33 -18.94 12.01
CA LEU A 664 19.92 -19.29 12.25
C LEU A 664 19.15 -19.63 10.98
N GLY A 665 19.77 -19.46 9.81
CA GLY A 665 19.13 -19.67 8.52
C GLY A 665 17.87 -18.84 8.30
N TYR A 666 17.81 -17.58 8.77
CA TYR A 666 16.72 -16.68 8.44
C TYR A 666 16.91 -16.05 7.03
N PRO A 667 15.84 -15.53 6.40
CA PRO A 667 15.98 -14.82 5.12
C PRO A 667 17.06 -13.73 5.18
N PRO A 668 17.94 -13.64 4.17
CA PRO A 668 17.85 -14.19 2.82
C PRO A 668 18.37 -15.61 2.60
N PHE A 669 18.88 -16.31 3.63
CA PHE A 669 19.48 -17.63 3.51
C PHE A 669 18.46 -18.76 3.36
N SER A 670 17.20 -18.50 3.68
CA SER A 670 16.07 -19.41 3.52
C SER A 670 14.80 -18.65 3.12
N ARG A 671 13.74 -19.40 2.86
CA ARG A 671 12.37 -18.91 2.69
C ARG A 671 11.50 -19.40 3.84
N LEU A 672 10.45 -18.66 4.13
CA LEU A 672 9.51 -18.96 5.21
C LEU A 672 8.10 -19.12 4.67
N VAL A 673 7.36 -20.08 5.21
CA VAL A 673 5.91 -20.19 5.05
C VAL A 673 5.29 -20.35 6.43
N ASN A 674 4.42 -19.44 6.82
CA ASN A 674 3.67 -19.53 8.06
C ASN A 674 2.28 -20.11 7.78
N ILE A 675 2.05 -21.34 8.26
CA ILE A 675 0.75 -22.01 8.20
C ILE A 675 -0.06 -21.53 9.40
N ARG A 676 -1.15 -20.83 9.14
CA ARG A 676 -2.00 -20.23 10.17
C ARG A 676 -3.29 -21.02 10.32
N PHE A 677 -3.65 -21.29 11.57
CA PHE A 677 -4.88 -21.97 11.96
C PHE A 677 -5.76 -21.02 12.75
N SER A 678 -7.06 -21.01 12.49
CA SER A 678 -8.00 -20.18 13.28
C SER A 678 -9.37 -20.85 13.41
N GLY A 679 -9.96 -20.76 14.60
CA GLY A 679 -11.28 -21.32 14.90
C GLY A 679 -11.84 -20.79 16.22
N LEU A 680 -13.13 -21.08 16.49
CA LEU A 680 -13.77 -20.65 17.72
C LEU A 680 -13.37 -21.46 18.95
N GLN A 681 -13.05 -22.75 18.74
CA GLN A 681 -12.68 -23.68 19.81
C GLN A 681 -11.18 -23.94 19.83
N GLU A 682 -10.51 -23.47 20.87
CA GLU A 682 -9.05 -23.56 21.02
C GLU A 682 -8.53 -24.99 20.89
N LYS A 683 -9.17 -25.94 21.58
CA LYS A 683 -8.77 -27.36 21.54
C LYS A 683 -8.74 -27.91 20.10
N GLN A 684 -9.75 -27.60 19.28
CA GLN A 684 -9.81 -28.05 17.88
C GLN A 684 -8.73 -27.38 17.02
N VAL A 685 -8.44 -26.11 17.28
CA VAL A 685 -7.39 -25.38 16.55
C VAL A 685 -6.00 -25.97 16.87
N ALA A 686 -5.71 -26.18 18.16
CA ALA A 686 -4.48 -26.80 18.62
C ALA A 686 -4.31 -28.20 18.07
N GLN A 687 -5.35 -29.04 18.12
CA GLN A 687 -5.35 -30.40 17.60
C GLN A 687 -5.09 -30.42 16.08
N ALA A 688 -5.77 -29.59 15.30
CA ALA A 688 -5.54 -29.49 13.87
C ALA A 688 -4.10 -29.05 13.54
N ALA A 689 -3.55 -28.08 14.28
CA ALA A 689 -2.16 -27.65 14.12
C ALA A 689 -1.17 -28.77 14.44
N THR A 690 -1.43 -29.57 15.48
CA THR A 690 -0.61 -30.74 15.85
C THR A 690 -0.68 -31.83 14.78
N GLN A 691 -1.87 -32.19 14.30
CA GLN A 691 -2.04 -33.18 13.22
C GLN A 691 -1.31 -32.78 11.95
N VAL A 692 -1.37 -31.49 11.56
CA VAL A 692 -0.62 -30.99 10.39
C VAL A 692 0.89 -31.08 10.64
N ALA A 693 1.37 -30.77 11.84
CA ALA A 693 2.79 -30.87 12.17
C ALA A 693 3.28 -32.30 12.14
N GLU A 694 2.51 -33.26 12.65
CA GLU A 694 2.80 -34.70 12.61
C GLU A 694 2.81 -35.23 11.18
N PHE A 695 1.80 -34.88 10.38
CA PHE A 695 1.74 -35.20 8.95
C PHE A 695 2.96 -34.71 8.20
N LEU A 696 3.42 -33.50 8.44
CA LEU A 696 4.63 -32.98 7.83
C LEU A 696 5.87 -33.73 8.28
N ARG A 697 6.04 -33.96 9.58
CA ARG A 697 7.23 -34.69 10.13
C ARG A 697 7.33 -36.15 9.69
N SER A 698 6.21 -36.78 9.36
CA SER A 698 6.18 -38.16 8.87
C SER A 698 6.62 -38.31 7.41
N ARG A 699 6.71 -37.23 6.64
CA ARG A 699 7.07 -37.26 5.23
C ARG A 699 8.58 -37.11 5.02
N SER A 700 9.20 -38.03 4.27
CA SER A 700 10.63 -37.97 3.92
C SER A 700 11.01 -36.68 3.15
N GLN A 701 10.10 -36.14 2.33
CA GLN A 701 10.30 -34.92 1.56
C GLN A 701 10.57 -33.71 2.45
N THR A 702 10.10 -33.72 3.71
CA THR A 702 10.29 -32.60 4.65
C THR A 702 11.60 -32.68 5.45
N ALA A 703 12.42 -33.70 5.25
CA ALA A 703 13.70 -33.86 5.97
C ALA A 703 14.66 -32.66 5.80
N HIS A 704 14.52 -31.90 4.70
CA HIS A 704 15.31 -30.71 4.41
C HIS A 704 14.63 -29.41 4.84
N LEU A 705 13.48 -29.49 5.53
CA LEU A 705 12.75 -28.35 6.05
C LEU A 705 12.82 -28.34 7.57
N GLU A 706 13.02 -27.17 8.12
CA GLU A 706 12.86 -26.95 9.56
C GLU A 706 11.38 -26.61 9.85
N ILE A 707 10.74 -27.42 10.68
CA ILE A 707 9.33 -27.29 11.08
C ILE A 707 9.29 -26.79 12.52
N LEU A 708 8.98 -25.52 12.70
CA LEU A 708 8.94 -24.86 14.00
C LEU A 708 7.50 -24.74 14.50
N GLY A 709 7.27 -25.15 15.71
CA GLY A 709 5.94 -25.22 16.34
C GLY A 709 5.31 -26.63 16.25
N PRO A 710 3.97 -26.78 16.38
CA PRO A 710 2.95 -25.73 16.41
C PRO A 710 2.99 -24.90 17.70
N SER A 711 2.58 -23.63 17.60
CA SER A 711 2.50 -22.73 18.76
C SER A 711 1.31 -21.76 18.62
N PRO A 712 0.77 -21.26 19.74
CA PRO A 712 -0.18 -20.15 19.67
C PRO A 712 0.43 -18.95 18.96
N SER A 713 -0.37 -18.24 18.15
CA SER A 713 0.08 -16.98 17.52
C SER A 713 0.32 -15.89 18.59
N PRO A 714 1.19 -14.88 18.37
CA PRO A 714 1.43 -13.79 19.30
C PRO A 714 0.16 -13.06 19.75
N LEU A 715 -0.78 -12.87 18.83
CA LEU A 715 -2.16 -12.47 19.13
C LEU A 715 -3.05 -13.71 19.12
N VAL A 716 -3.15 -14.35 20.29
CA VAL A 716 -3.82 -15.65 20.45
C VAL A 716 -5.29 -15.61 20.02
N LYS A 717 -6.00 -14.50 20.28
CA LYS A 717 -7.42 -14.37 19.99
C LYS A 717 -7.74 -13.05 19.28
N ILE A 718 -8.42 -13.13 18.14
CA ILE A 718 -8.93 -11.97 17.40
C ILE A 718 -10.38 -12.27 16.98
N LYS A 719 -11.32 -11.35 17.28
CA LYS A 719 -12.75 -11.50 16.97
C LYS A 719 -13.28 -12.87 17.38
N ASP A 720 -13.02 -13.24 18.63
CA ASP A 720 -13.37 -14.52 19.26
C ASP A 720 -12.78 -15.79 18.63
N ARG A 721 -11.94 -15.69 17.63
CA ARG A 721 -11.23 -16.81 17.03
C ARG A 721 -9.86 -16.97 17.63
N THR A 722 -9.57 -18.16 18.15
CA THR A 722 -8.23 -18.56 18.60
C THR A 722 -7.35 -18.83 17.38
N ARG A 723 -6.06 -18.48 17.49
CA ARG A 723 -5.08 -18.56 16.41
C ARG A 723 -3.86 -19.35 16.84
N TRP A 724 -3.47 -20.31 16.00
CA TRP A 724 -2.24 -21.07 16.10
C TRP A 724 -1.45 -20.97 14.80
N GLN A 725 -0.16 -21.28 14.86
CA GLN A 725 0.73 -21.21 13.71
C GLN A 725 1.76 -22.33 13.71
N LEU A 726 2.25 -22.65 12.53
CA LEU A 726 3.33 -23.59 12.25
C LEU A 726 4.22 -22.97 11.19
N LEU A 727 5.50 -22.77 11.51
CA LEU A 727 6.44 -22.11 10.60
C LEU A 727 7.30 -23.14 9.88
N LEU A 728 7.26 -23.14 8.55
CA LEU A 728 8.16 -23.91 7.68
C LEU A 728 9.31 -23.00 7.25
N LYS A 729 10.54 -23.50 7.38
CA LYS A 729 11.75 -22.81 6.95
C LYS A 729 12.58 -23.74 6.06
N GLY A 730 12.95 -23.27 4.87
CA GLY A 730 13.70 -24.06 3.90
C GLY A 730 14.45 -23.23 2.87
N ARG A 731 15.53 -23.78 2.31
CA ARG A 731 16.31 -23.12 1.26
C ARG A 731 15.64 -23.20 -0.11
N SER A 732 14.95 -24.31 -0.39
CA SER A 732 14.26 -24.55 -1.65
C SER A 732 12.83 -24.02 -1.62
N SER A 733 12.55 -22.98 -2.43
CA SER A 733 11.20 -22.48 -2.65
C SER A 733 10.29 -23.55 -3.28
N ALA A 734 10.80 -24.32 -4.23
CA ALA A 734 10.05 -25.38 -4.89
C ALA A 734 9.54 -26.43 -3.89
N LEU A 735 10.40 -26.88 -2.98
CA LEU A 735 10.03 -27.85 -1.95
C LEU A 735 8.98 -27.28 -0.98
N LEU A 736 9.10 -26.00 -0.58
CA LEU A 736 8.11 -25.36 0.27
C LEU A 736 6.73 -25.30 -0.41
N HIS A 737 6.70 -24.98 -1.71
CA HIS A 737 5.44 -24.95 -2.47
C HIS A 737 4.84 -26.34 -2.67
N GLU A 738 5.66 -27.37 -2.97
CA GLU A 738 5.22 -28.77 -3.07
C GLU A 738 4.55 -29.24 -1.78
N VAL A 739 5.17 -28.93 -0.65
CA VAL A 739 4.63 -29.28 0.68
C VAL A 739 3.32 -28.54 0.95
N CYS A 740 3.22 -27.27 0.60
CA CYS A 740 1.98 -26.50 0.74
C CYS A 740 0.86 -27.02 -0.19
N GLU A 741 1.17 -27.44 -1.42
CA GLU A 741 0.22 -28.07 -2.34
C GLU A 741 -0.29 -29.40 -1.78
N ALA A 742 0.60 -30.22 -1.23
CA ALA A 742 0.23 -31.49 -0.57
C ALA A 742 -0.69 -31.23 0.65
N LEU A 743 -0.39 -30.23 1.48
CA LEU A 743 -1.25 -29.83 2.60
C LEU A 743 -2.60 -29.29 2.15
N ALA A 744 -2.63 -28.53 1.06
CA ALA A 744 -3.89 -28.01 0.52
C ALA A 744 -4.80 -29.13 0.01
N ALA A 745 -4.25 -30.20 -0.60
CA ALA A 745 -4.96 -31.39 -1.04
C ALA A 745 -5.56 -32.15 0.15
N GLU A 746 -4.79 -32.34 1.23
CA GLU A 746 -5.18 -33.07 2.43
C GLU A 746 -5.94 -32.21 3.47
N LYS A 747 -6.23 -30.97 3.17
CA LYS A 747 -6.85 -30.02 4.12
C LYS A 747 -8.13 -30.54 4.74
N LYS A 748 -8.96 -31.25 3.99
CA LYS A 748 -10.25 -31.79 4.48
C LYS A 748 -10.07 -32.93 5.49
N THR A 749 -8.98 -33.69 5.37
CA THR A 749 -8.64 -34.81 6.24
C THR A 749 -7.97 -34.32 7.52
N LEU A 750 -7.06 -33.34 7.39
CA LEU A 750 -6.23 -32.83 8.48
C LEU A 750 -6.93 -31.76 9.34
N CYS A 751 -7.90 -31.04 8.79
CA CYS A 751 -8.55 -29.94 9.49
C CYS A 751 -10.07 -30.07 9.46
N PRO A 752 -10.75 -30.05 10.62
CA PRO A 752 -12.20 -30.01 10.68
C PRO A 752 -12.73 -28.72 10.05
N ARG A 753 -13.98 -28.74 9.54
CA ARG A 753 -14.61 -27.59 8.88
C ARG A 753 -14.69 -26.33 9.77
N SER A 754 -14.65 -26.48 11.09
CA SER A 754 -14.64 -25.41 12.08
C SER A 754 -13.31 -24.67 12.18
N VAL A 755 -12.21 -25.27 11.66
CA VAL A 755 -10.86 -24.69 11.67
C VAL A 755 -10.47 -24.25 10.26
N THR A 756 -10.11 -22.99 10.14
CA THR A 756 -9.55 -22.44 8.90
C THR A 756 -8.03 -22.58 8.90
N MET A 757 -7.49 -23.30 7.91
CA MET A 757 -6.06 -23.36 7.62
C MET A 757 -5.76 -22.47 6.41
N SER A 758 -4.72 -21.64 6.51
CA SER A 758 -4.26 -20.75 5.44
C SER A 758 -2.75 -20.61 5.42
N PHE A 759 -2.21 -20.32 4.24
CA PHE A 759 -0.77 -20.14 4.02
C PHE A 759 -0.40 -18.67 3.97
N ASP A 760 0.73 -18.32 4.58
CA ASP A 760 1.36 -17.00 4.50
C ASP A 760 2.79 -17.21 4.00
N VAL A 761 2.95 -17.10 2.68
CA VAL A 761 4.24 -17.27 2.00
C VAL A 761 5.05 -15.99 2.15
N ASP A 762 6.32 -16.12 2.52
CA ASP A 762 7.22 -15.01 2.83
C ASP A 762 6.57 -14.00 3.79
N PRO A 763 6.27 -14.41 5.05
CA PRO A 763 5.61 -13.55 6.02
C PRO A 763 6.47 -12.34 6.34
N GLU A 764 5.88 -11.16 6.25
CA GLU A 764 6.55 -9.91 6.64
C GLU A 764 6.49 -9.71 8.16
N ASN A 765 5.46 -10.25 8.80
CA ASN A 765 5.18 -10.12 10.20
C ASN A 765 4.70 -11.45 10.77
N MET A 766 5.26 -11.86 11.90
CA MET A 766 4.91 -13.12 12.57
C MET A 766 3.80 -12.94 13.62
N MET A 767 3.22 -11.75 13.76
CA MET A 767 2.13 -11.46 14.71
C MET A 767 0.74 -11.85 14.20
#